data_09069608d5a870e3cd67f29990df1699
#
_entry.id   09069608d5a870e3cd67f29990df1699
#
_cell.length_a   1.000
_cell.length_b   1.000
_cell.length_c   1.000
_cell.angle_alpha   90.00
_cell.angle_beta   90.00
_cell.angle_gamma   90.00
#
_symmetry.space_group_name_H-M   'P 1'
#
loop_
_entity.id
_entity.type
_entity.pdbx_description
1 polymer ?
#
loop_
_entity_poly.entity_id
_entity_poly.type
_entity_poly.pdbx_seq_one_letter_code
_entity_poly.pdbx_strand_id
1 'polypeptide(L)'
;MKENNNIIIKGARTNNLKNIDLTLPRDEMIVFTGLSGSGKSTLAFDTIYAEGQRRYVESLSSYARQFLGGIDKPDVDSIEGLSPSISIDQKTTNRNPRSTVATVTEIYDYYRLLYARIGDAFCPVCGKPIVAQSVDQMVDRIMELPLGTKIQLLAPVIRGRKGQHKNALANIRKDGFVRVIIDGERYEIEDDIDLDKNKKHDISVIVDRIKMKEGIESRIADSLETTIGLADGLVIVDVIGGDQMLLSSKLACPEGHVSLPEITPNMFSFNAPIGMCPECNGLGFHLQVDPDLILADKSLSINQGVVEPYATSAKGTYYYEVIRAIADHYNYPYDVPLEDAPEEMINDILYGTDYDLSFVFESHFSGKKRYKGIFEGAIQNIWDRYQRTNSDAQKKKFRDYMGEEECRVCHGDRLKPEVLAIKVGGKNISELTRLSVSKSIEFFDKLELSEMKEQIAELIIKEIKGRLRFLNDVGLSYLTLNRTASTLSGGESQRIRLATQIGSGLVGVSYVLDEPSIGLHQRDNDKLIKSLRNLTDIGNTLIIVEHDEDTMRAADFIVDIGPRAGIHGGEIVAKGSLNDIMACKDSLTGDYLAGRKKIELPAKRRTSDKYIEVIGAGENNLKNIDVKFPLGTLTTVTGVSGSGKSSLVNEILYKMATRKINKSKVHAGRHKKIKGLDQIDKVIAIDQSPIGRTPRSNPATYTKVFDAIRDVFAMTNQAKMKGFQKGRFSFNVKGGRCEACKGDGTIKVDMMFLPDVYVPCEVCHGKRYNRETLEVKFKGKDISEVLDMTVEEGIEFFENQPSIVRKLQTLYDVGLGYIKIGQPSTELSGGEAQRVKLATELAKVSTGQTLYILDEPTTGLHTADVHKLIEVLNRLVDQNNTVVVIEHNLDVIKVSDYIIDLGPEGGDGGGNLVATGTPEDIAKVKESYTGQYLKKLLK
;
A
#
# COMPACT_ATOMS: atom_id res chain seq x y z
N MET A 1 36.67 -25.52 25.33
CA MET A 1 35.30 -25.27 25.84
C MET A 1 34.39 -25.28 24.61
N LYS A 2 33.46 -26.22 24.49
CA LYS A 2 32.39 -26.07 23.49
C LYS A 2 31.61 -24.83 23.91
N GLU A 3 31.70 -23.73 23.18
CA GLU A 3 30.83 -22.60 23.37
C GLU A 3 29.41 -23.12 23.36
N ASN A 4 28.62 -22.72 24.35
CA ASN A 4 27.22 -23.12 24.48
C ASN A 4 26.46 -22.39 23.35
N ASN A 5 26.29 -23.06 22.19
CA ASN A 5 25.71 -22.48 20.99
C ASN A 5 24.16 -22.46 21.05
N ASN A 6 23.61 -22.14 22.23
CA ASN A 6 22.17 -22.15 22.50
C ASN A 6 21.70 -20.79 23.06
N ILE A 7 20.46 -20.45 22.75
CA ILE A 7 19.71 -19.41 23.43
C ILE A 7 18.96 -20.08 24.59
N ILE A 8 19.23 -19.64 25.81
CA ILE A 8 18.65 -20.21 27.04
C ILE A 8 17.72 -19.18 27.67
N ILE A 9 16.43 -19.48 27.72
CA ILE A 9 15.36 -18.65 28.28
C ILE A 9 14.93 -19.27 29.58
N LYS A 10 14.86 -18.49 30.66
CA LYS A 10 14.41 -18.91 31.98
C LYS A 10 13.30 -18.00 32.48
N GLY A 11 12.22 -18.61 32.94
CA GLY A 11 11.15 -17.94 33.67
C GLY A 11 10.39 -16.92 32.81
N ALA A 12 10.04 -17.21 31.56
CA ALA A 12 9.25 -16.30 30.74
C ALA A 12 7.77 -16.31 31.16
N ARG A 13 7.27 -15.12 31.57
CA ARG A 13 5.89 -14.91 32.12
C ARG A 13 5.12 -13.78 31.42
N THR A 14 5.65 -13.25 30.32
CA THR A 14 4.99 -12.17 29.57
C THR A 14 3.60 -12.60 29.12
N ASN A 15 2.58 -11.77 29.32
CA ASN A 15 1.19 -11.97 28.93
C ASN A 15 0.60 -13.30 29.47
N ASN A 16 0.33 -14.28 28.60
CA ASN A 16 -0.23 -15.59 28.99
C ASN A 16 0.80 -16.69 29.20
N LEU A 17 2.09 -16.41 29.10
CA LEU A 17 3.14 -17.42 29.30
C LEU A 17 3.24 -17.87 30.77
N LYS A 18 3.35 -19.18 30.97
CA LYS A 18 3.32 -19.81 32.30
C LYS A 18 4.72 -20.23 32.76
N ASN A 19 5.57 -19.24 33.04
CA ASN A 19 6.94 -19.46 33.58
C ASN A 19 7.76 -20.43 32.74
N ILE A 20 7.90 -20.11 31.42
CA ILE A 20 8.54 -21.02 30.46
C ILE A 20 10.04 -21.04 30.60
N ASP A 21 10.62 -22.24 30.68
CA ASP A 21 12.05 -22.54 30.52
C ASP A 21 12.28 -23.23 29.16
N LEU A 22 13.09 -22.59 28.29
CA LEU A 22 13.31 -23.07 26.95
C LEU A 22 14.75 -22.89 26.50
N THR A 23 15.30 -23.92 25.88
CA THR A 23 16.61 -23.88 25.21
C THR A 23 16.41 -24.06 23.73
N LEU A 24 16.92 -23.10 22.94
CA LEU A 24 16.83 -23.07 21.48
C LEU A 24 18.23 -23.18 20.88
N PRO A 25 18.43 -23.93 19.80
CA PRO A 25 19.69 -23.93 19.07
C PRO A 25 19.89 -22.58 18.36
N ARG A 26 21.17 -22.18 18.17
CA ARG A 26 21.53 -21.02 17.34
C ARG A 26 21.88 -21.51 15.94
N ASP A 27 21.82 -20.55 14.99
CA ASP A 27 22.19 -20.75 13.59
C ASP A 27 21.34 -21.85 12.91
N GLU A 28 20.10 -21.97 13.37
CA GLU A 28 19.09 -22.92 12.87
C GLU A 28 17.76 -22.22 12.59
N MET A 29 16.93 -22.91 11.80
CA MET A 29 15.55 -22.51 11.53
C MET A 29 14.60 -23.10 12.57
N ILE A 30 14.09 -22.23 13.46
CA ILE A 30 13.23 -22.58 14.58
C ILE A 30 11.81 -22.13 14.27
N VAL A 31 10.84 -23.04 14.36
CA VAL A 31 9.42 -22.71 14.15
C VAL A 31 8.64 -22.79 15.47
N PHE A 32 7.96 -21.69 15.82
CA PHE A 32 6.98 -21.65 16.90
C PHE A 32 5.58 -21.86 16.33
N THR A 33 4.93 -22.92 16.77
CA THR A 33 3.60 -23.32 16.31
C THR A 33 2.63 -23.51 17.49
N GLY A 34 1.35 -23.78 17.20
CA GLY A 34 0.26 -23.98 18.17
C GLY A 34 -0.98 -23.16 17.81
N LEU A 35 -2.05 -23.30 18.58
CA LEU A 35 -3.33 -22.64 18.34
C LEU A 35 -3.19 -21.10 18.32
N SER A 36 -4.10 -20.41 17.61
CA SER A 36 -4.20 -18.94 17.68
C SER A 36 -4.45 -18.51 19.13
N GLY A 37 -3.68 -17.51 19.62
CA GLY A 37 -3.75 -17.06 21.02
C GLY A 37 -3.06 -17.96 22.04
N SER A 38 -2.26 -18.96 21.65
CA SER A 38 -1.55 -19.85 22.57
C SER A 38 -0.31 -19.23 23.24
N GLY A 39 0.17 -18.07 22.76
CA GLY A 39 1.36 -17.38 23.31
C GLY A 39 2.59 -17.41 22.39
N LYS A 40 2.48 -17.88 21.15
CA LYS A 40 3.58 -17.93 20.17
C LYS A 40 4.22 -16.59 19.93
N SER A 41 3.42 -15.61 19.51
CA SER A 41 3.90 -14.25 19.21
C SER A 41 4.40 -13.55 20.48
N THR A 42 3.79 -13.83 21.64
CA THR A 42 4.28 -13.35 22.94
C THR A 42 5.68 -13.84 23.25
N LEU A 43 5.98 -15.12 23.05
CA LEU A 43 7.32 -15.67 23.27
C LEU A 43 8.31 -15.13 22.24
N ALA A 44 7.94 -15.09 20.94
CA ALA A 44 8.82 -14.66 19.86
C ALA A 44 9.11 -13.15 19.90
N PHE A 45 8.05 -12.32 19.93
CA PHE A 45 8.15 -10.86 19.79
C PHE A 45 8.22 -10.13 21.12
N ASP A 46 7.25 -10.38 22.04
CA ASP A 46 7.16 -9.63 23.30
C ASP A 46 8.20 -10.08 24.32
N THR A 47 8.89 -11.23 24.10
CA THR A 47 9.91 -11.76 25.01
C THR A 47 11.28 -11.79 24.34
N ILE A 48 11.52 -12.63 23.34
CA ILE A 48 12.84 -12.86 22.75
C ILE A 48 13.31 -11.62 21.97
N TYR A 49 12.50 -11.15 21.03
CA TYR A 49 12.85 -9.97 20.24
C TYR A 49 12.95 -8.72 21.09
N ALA A 50 11.98 -8.48 22.00
CA ALA A 50 11.97 -7.31 22.87
C ALA A 50 13.24 -7.23 23.74
N GLU A 51 13.68 -8.36 24.32
CA GLU A 51 14.92 -8.40 25.11
C GLU A 51 16.18 -8.19 24.24
N GLY A 52 16.21 -8.79 23.04
CA GLY A 52 17.32 -8.59 22.09
C GLY A 52 17.46 -7.13 21.64
N GLN A 53 16.35 -6.49 21.31
CA GLN A 53 16.31 -5.08 20.95
C GLN A 53 16.67 -4.18 22.14
N ARG A 54 16.14 -4.47 23.34
CA ARG A 54 16.46 -3.73 24.57
C ARG A 54 17.98 -3.71 24.81
N ARG A 55 18.65 -4.87 24.76
CA ARG A 55 20.10 -4.98 24.92
C ARG A 55 20.87 -4.21 23.86
N TYR A 56 20.42 -4.27 22.62
CA TYR A 56 21.02 -3.51 21.53
C TYR A 56 20.91 -2.00 21.79
N VAL A 57 19.72 -1.51 22.14
CA VAL A 57 19.49 -0.08 22.46
C VAL A 57 20.28 0.36 23.68
N GLU A 58 20.40 -0.48 24.72
CA GLU A 58 21.23 -0.18 25.91
C GLU A 58 22.72 -0.07 25.58
N SER A 59 23.20 -0.73 24.56
CA SER A 59 24.59 -0.63 24.10
C SER A 59 24.90 0.69 23.38
N LEU A 60 23.86 1.43 22.93
CA LEU A 60 24.00 2.70 22.23
C LEU A 60 24.31 3.87 23.20
N SER A 61 24.78 4.99 22.64
CA SER A 61 25.02 6.20 23.40
C SER A 61 23.76 6.74 24.09
N SER A 62 23.91 7.47 25.22
CA SER A 62 22.77 8.08 25.92
C SER A 62 21.94 9.01 25.03
N TYR A 63 22.57 9.69 24.08
CA TYR A 63 21.89 10.53 23.08
C TYR A 63 21.00 9.71 22.16
N ALA A 64 21.52 8.61 21.59
CA ALA A 64 20.72 7.74 20.70
C ALA A 64 19.53 7.10 21.45
N ARG A 65 19.71 6.71 22.72
CA ARG A 65 18.64 6.16 23.57
C ARG A 65 17.48 7.12 23.80
N GLN A 66 17.72 8.43 23.91
CA GLN A 66 16.65 9.43 24.05
C GLN A 66 15.73 9.49 22.84
N PHE A 67 16.23 9.20 21.64
CA PHE A 67 15.42 9.19 20.41
C PHE A 67 14.68 7.88 20.17
N LEU A 68 15.22 6.75 20.64
CA LEU A 68 14.65 5.42 20.39
C LEU A 68 13.58 5.03 21.42
N GLY A 69 13.43 5.80 22.50
CA GLY A 69 12.49 5.51 23.59
C GLY A 69 12.97 4.36 24.48
N GLY A 70 12.40 4.27 25.68
CA GLY A 70 12.61 3.12 26.57
C GLY A 70 11.80 1.92 26.07
N ILE A 71 12.45 0.79 25.89
CA ILE A 71 11.77 -0.49 25.65
C ILE A 71 11.53 -1.13 27.02
N ASP A 72 10.29 -1.45 27.33
CA ASP A 72 9.95 -2.12 28.58
C ASP A 72 10.66 -3.48 28.64
N LYS A 73 11.20 -3.79 29.81
CA LYS A 73 11.82 -5.09 30.04
C LYS A 73 10.71 -6.17 30.04
N PRO A 74 10.82 -7.21 29.21
CA PRO A 74 9.86 -8.32 29.26
C PRO A 74 9.92 -9.03 30.61
N ASP A 75 8.81 -9.62 31.05
CA ASP A 75 8.75 -10.41 32.29
C ASP A 75 9.41 -11.77 32.06
N VAL A 76 10.72 -11.80 32.22
CA VAL A 76 11.57 -12.97 32.07
C VAL A 76 12.72 -12.89 33.08
N ASP A 77 13.10 -14.00 33.68
CA ASP A 77 14.21 -14.04 34.64
C ASP A 77 15.56 -13.78 33.94
N SER A 78 15.85 -14.51 32.87
CA SER A 78 17.05 -14.30 32.05
C SER A 78 16.89 -14.90 30.64
N ILE A 79 17.60 -14.29 29.68
CA ILE A 79 17.83 -14.87 28.35
C ILE A 79 19.34 -14.81 28.08
N GLU A 80 19.98 -15.96 27.90
CA GLU A 80 21.41 -16.07 27.61
C GLU A 80 21.62 -16.45 26.14
N GLY A 81 22.77 -16.11 25.55
CA GLY A 81 23.12 -16.47 24.15
C GLY A 81 22.37 -15.75 23.06
N LEU A 82 21.63 -14.65 23.37
CA LEU A 82 20.84 -13.92 22.40
C LEU A 82 21.72 -13.01 21.53
N SER A 83 21.59 -13.15 20.20
CA SER A 83 22.18 -12.26 19.20
C SER A 83 21.34 -10.98 19.02
N PRO A 84 21.91 -9.93 18.37
CA PRO A 84 21.10 -8.79 17.91
C PRO A 84 19.88 -9.27 17.14
N SER A 85 18.71 -8.75 17.48
CA SER A 85 17.44 -9.28 16.94
C SER A 85 16.79 -8.29 15.99
N ILE A 86 16.27 -8.79 14.87
CA ILE A 86 15.52 -8.04 13.84
C ILE A 86 14.14 -8.68 13.71
N SER A 87 13.08 -7.88 13.82
CA SER A 87 11.71 -8.37 13.61
C SER A 87 11.18 -8.00 12.23
N ILE A 88 10.41 -8.91 11.65
CA ILE A 88 9.67 -8.69 10.41
C ILE A 88 8.22 -9.06 10.67
N ASP A 89 7.44 -8.08 11.10
CA ASP A 89 6.04 -8.21 11.43
C ASP A 89 5.10 -7.80 10.27
N GLN A 90 3.81 -8.05 10.45
CA GLN A 90 2.77 -7.81 9.44
C GLN A 90 2.15 -6.40 9.53
N LYS A 91 2.34 -5.69 10.64
CA LYS A 91 1.46 -4.57 11.07
C LYS A 91 1.64 -3.21 10.37
N THR A 92 2.67 -2.97 9.58
CA THR A 92 2.94 -1.62 9.05
C THR A 92 2.79 -1.51 7.53
N THR A 93 1.63 -1.09 7.06
CA THR A 93 1.49 -0.57 5.69
C THR A 93 1.90 0.90 5.68
N ASN A 94 2.92 1.23 4.89
CA ASN A 94 3.32 2.61 4.67
C ASN A 94 2.25 3.33 3.84
N ARG A 95 1.60 4.36 4.42
CA ARG A 95 0.54 5.13 3.76
C ARG A 95 1.04 6.34 2.98
N ASN A 96 2.35 6.54 2.92
CA ASN A 96 2.91 7.65 2.18
C ASN A 96 2.78 7.39 0.66
N PRO A 97 2.05 8.22 -0.12
CA PRO A 97 1.86 8.03 -1.56
C PRO A 97 3.17 8.17 -2.36
N ARG A 98 4.21 8.74 -1.77
CA ARG A 98 5.53 8.84 -2.38
C ARG A 98 6.39 7.59 -2.22
N SER A 99 6.03 6.69 -1.29
CA SER A 99 6.76 5.43 -1.11
C SER A 99 6.36 4.43 -2.20
N THR A 100 7.35 3.89 -2.89
CA THR A 100 7.20 2.86 -3.93
C THR A 100 7.98 1.60 -3.55
N VAL A 101 7.71 0.49 -4.23
CA VAL A 101 8.52 -0.74 -4.06
C VAL A 101 10.00 -0.41 -4.22
N ALA A 102 10.38 0.32 -5.28
CA ALA A 102 11.77 0.68 -5.54
C ALA A 102 12.42 1.51 -4.41
N THR A 103 11.67 2.42 -3.77
CA THR A 103 12.22 3.24 -2.66
C THR A 103 12.31 2.47 -1.36
N VAL A 104 11.33 1.59 -1.07
CA VAL A 104 11.34 0.77 0.16
C VAL A 104 12.45 -0.28 0.13
N THR A 105 12.78 -0.79 -1.06
CA THR A 105 13.86 -1.78 -1.27
C THR A 105 15.23 -1.14 -1.51
N GLU A 106 15.33 0.18 -1.46
CA GLU A 106 16.53 0.96 -1.76
C GLU A 106 17.05 0.80 -3.22
N ILE A 107 16.37 0.00 -4.05
CA ILE A 107 16.75 -0.19 -5.46
C ILE A 107 16.76 1.15 -6.21
N TYR A 108 15.82 2.05 -5.85
CA TYR A 108 15.74 3.38 -6.48
C TYR A 108 16.99 4.22 -6.23
N ASP A 109 17.62 4.11 -5.07
CA ASP A 109 18.84 4.86 -4.76
C ASP A 109 20.03 4.38 -5.60
N TYR A 110 20.13 3.06 -5.84
CA TYR A 110 21.09 2.51 -6.79
C TYR A 110 20.78 2.89 -8.23
N TYR A 111 19.50 2.98 -8.64
CA TYR A 111 19.13 3.48 -9.97
C TYR A 111 19.55 4.94 -10.13
N ARG A 112 19.30 5.79 -9.16
CA ARG A 112 19.72 7.20 -9.17
C ARG A 112 21.24 7.31 -9.34
N LEU A 113 22.00 6.49 -8.62
CA LEU A 113 23.46 6.45 -8.75
C LEU A 113 23.89 5.95 -10.13
N LEU A 114 23.29 4.89 -10.64
CA LEU A 114 23.58 4.32 -11.96
C LEU A 114 23.35 5.36 -13.05
N TYR A 115 22.18 6.00 -13.08
CA TYR A 115 21.85 7.01 -14.08
C TYR A 115 22.75 8.24 -13.99
N ALA A 116 23.16 8.64 -12.79
CA ALA A 116 24.08 9.75 -12.62
C ALA A 116 25.52 9.43 -13.11
N ARG A 117 25.95 8.16 -13.09
CA ARG A 117 27.32 7.77 -13.45
C ARG A 117 27.49 7.34 -14.89
N ILE A 118 26.50 6.65 -15.47
CA ILE A 118 26.62 6.07 -16.82
C ILE A 118 25.48 6.48 -17.77
N GLY A 119 24.56 7.33 -17.33
CA GLY A 119 23.41 7.75 -18.13
C GLY A 119 23.81 8.61 -19.32
N ASP A 120 23.26 8.30 -20.50
CA ASP A 120 23.38 9.12 -21.71
C ASP A 120 22.29 10.17 -21.74
N ALA A 121 22.66 11.44 -21.78
CA ALA A 121 21.73 12.56 -21.81
C ALA A 121 21.29 12.87 -23.25
N PHE A 122 19.98 13.06 -23.43
CA PHE A 122 19.37 13.47 -24.69
C PHE A 122 18.55 14.76 -24.51
N CYS A 123 18.37 15.49 -25.59
CA CYS A 123 17.50 16.64 -25.55
C CYS A 123 16.03 16.21 -25.54
N PRO A 124 15.22 16.64 -24.55
CA PRO A 124 13.80 16.26 -24.49
C PRO A 124 12.97 16.84 -25.65
N VAL A 125 13.48 17.86 -26.36
CA VAL A 125 12.76 18.53 -27.45
C VAL A 125 13.12 17.90 -28.82
N CYS A 126 14.43 17.77 -29.15
CA CYS A 126 14.89 17.29 -30.47
C CYS A 126 15.46 15.88 -30.45
N GLY A 127 15.63 15.23 -29.30
CA GLY A 127 16.15 13.87 -29.17
C GLY A 127 17.65 13.71 -29.44
N LYS A 128 18.38 14.80 -29.78
CA LYS A 128 19.83 14.73 -30.04
C LYS A 128 20.60 14.47 -28.72
N PRO A 129 21.72 13.72 -28.78
CA PRO A 129 22.56 13.49 -27.61
C PRO A 129 23.15 14.82 -27.09
N ILE A 130 23.22 14.94 -25.79
CA ILE A 130 23.81 16.07 -25.06
C ILE A 130 25.14 15.59 -24.48
N VAL A 131 26.24 16.14 -24.98
CA VAL A 131 27.60 15.76 -24.56
C VAL A 131 28.36 17.03 -24.15
N ALA A 132 29.04 16.99 -23.02
CA ALA A 132 30.04 18.02 -22.70
C ALA A 132 31.33 17.74 -23.50
N GLN A 133 31.85 18.78 -24.11
CA GLN A 133 33.09 18.68 -24.89
C GLN A 133 34.24 19.24 -24.08
N SER A 134 35.39 18.56 -24.06
CA SER A 134 36.63 19.16 -23.56
C SER A 134 37.14 20.23 -24.51
N VAL A 135 38.00 21.11 -24.02
CA VAL A 135 38.62 22.14 -24.87
C VAL A 135 39.34 21.52 -26.05
N ASP A 136 40.06 20.42 -25.80
CA ASP A 136 40.79 19.68 -26.89
C ASP A 136 39.82 19.17 -27.95
N GLN A 137 38.69 18.55 -27.54
CA GLN A 137 37.66 18.09 -28.49
C GLN A 137 37.01 19.25 -29.27
N MET A 138 36.86 20.42 -28.64
CA MET A 138 36.40 21.62 -29.36
C MET A 138 37.42 22.12 -30.35
N VAL A 139 38.71 22.09 -29.99
CA VAL A 139 39.83 22.43 -30.89
C VAL A 139 39.83 21.51 -32.09
N ASP A 140 39.81 20.17 -31.86
CA ASP A 140 39.79 19.17 -32.91
C ASP A 140 38.64 19.40 -33.89
N ARG A 141 37.44 19.66 -33.38
CA ARG A 141 36.25 19.91 -34.21
C ARG A 141 36.33 21.22 -35.00
N ILE A 142 36.99 22.26 -34.46
CA ILE A 142 37.24 23.50 -35.17
C ILE A 142 38.33 23.29 -36.24
N MET A 143 39.33 22.48 -35.96
CA MET A 143 40.40 22.16 -36.91
C MET A 143 39.97 21.32 -38.12
N GLU A 144 38.78 20.65 -38.03
CA GLU A 144 38.14 19.98 -39.19
C GLU A 144 37.68 20.96 -40.27
N LEU A 145 37.60 22.29 -39.97
CA LEU A 145 37.20 23.30 -40.94
C LEU A 145 38.29 23.50 -42.00
N PRO A 146 37.92 23.74 -43.29
CA PRO A 146 38.88 23.90 -44.40
C PRO A 146 39.88 25.01 -44.11
N LEU A 147 41.14 24.78 -44.51
CA LEU A 147 42.20 25.80 -44.41
C LEU A 147 41.79 27.08 -45.15
N GLY A 148 42.04 28.22 -44.53
CA GLY A 148 41.66 29.54 -45.07
C GLY A 148 40.30 30.04 -44.64
N THR A 149 39.45 29.18 -44.03
CA THR A 149 38.17 29.57 -43.45
C THR A 149 38.35 30.68 -42.39
N LYS A 150 37.51 31.69 -42.40
CA LYS A 150 37.49 32.73 -41.36
C LYS A 150 36.39 32.43 -40.38
N ILE A 151 36.74 32.32 -39.12
CA ILE A 151 35.84 32.09 -38.03
C ILE A 151 35.89 33.24 -36.98
N GLN A 152 34.86 33.39 -36.22
CA GLN A 152 34.90 34.17 -34.98
C GLN A 152 34.30 33.35 -33.82
N LEU A 153 34.98 33.42 -32.67
CA LEU A 153 34.56 32.78 -31.45
C LEU A 153 33.70 33.78 -30.67
N LEU A 154 32.46 33.37 -30.38
CA LEU A 154 31.46 34.23 -29.71
C LEU A 154 31.12 33.62 -28.36
N ALA A 155 31.14 34.46 -27.31
CA ALA A 155 30.65 34.12 -25.98
C ALA A 155 29.19 34.62 -25.81
N PRO A 156 28.16 33.75 -25.83
CA PRO A 156 26.75 34.15 -25.67
C PRO A 156 26.45 34.45 -24.21
N VAL A 157 26.63 35.70 -23.78
CA VAL A 157 26.47 36.13 -22.37
C VAL A 157 25.01 36.34 -21.99
N ILE A 158 24.18 36.80 -22.92
CA ILE A 158 22.72 36.95 -22.72
C ILE A 158 22.01 36.18 -23.83
N ARG A 159 21.01 35.35 -23.48
CA ARG A 159 20.20 34.59 -24.43
C ARG A 159 18.73 34.74 -24.12
N GLY A 160 17.98 35.34 -25.02
CA GLY A 160 16.53 35.48 -24.98
C GLY A 160 15.97 36.15 -23.72
N ARG A 161 16.74 37.02 -23.07
CA ARG A 161 16.31 37.72 -21.82
C ARG A 161 15.81 39.12 -22.09
N LYS A 162 14.68 39.49 -21.46
CA LYS A 162 14.17 40.86 -21.49
C LYS A 162 15.04 41.76 -20.60
N GLY A 163 15.28 43.02 -21.05
CA GLY A 163 15.96 43.99 -20.26
C GLY A 163 16.93 44.83 -21.08
N GLN A 164 17.37 46.00 -20.55
CA GLN A 164 18.40 46.85 -21.18
C GLN A 164 19.82 46.30 -21.05
N HIS A 165 20.06 45.33 -20.18
CA HIS A 165 21.35 44.66 -19.94
C HIS A 165 22.58 45.58 -19.73
N LYS A 166 22.36 46.85 -19.27
CA LYS A 166 23.43 47.84 -19.06
C LYS A 166 24.58 47.35 -18.20
N ASN A 167 24.27 46.57 -17.11
CA ASN A 167 25.31 46.02 -16.24
C ASN A 167 26.17 44.97 -16.97
N ALA A 168 25.54 44.12 -17.79
CA ALA A 168 26.28 43.11 -18.57
C ALA A 168 27.23 43.79 -19.59
N LEU A 169 26.73 44.77 -20.32
CA LEU A 169 27.53 45.54 -21.26
C LEU A 169 28.67 46.31 -20.56
N ALA A 170 28.43 46.88 -19.39
CA ALA A 170 29.46 47.52 -18.58
C ALA A 170 30.54 46.56 -18.10
N ASN A 171 30.17 45.36 -17.70
CA ASN A 171 31.16 44.32 -17.32
C ASN A 171 32.00 43.88 -18.51
N ILE A 172 31.37 43.61 -19.67
CA ILE A 172 32.08 43.26 -20.92
C ILE A 172 33.11 44.31 -21.29
N ARG A 173 32.73 45.60 -21.16
CA ARG A 173 33.66 46.73 -21.39
C ARG A 173 34.82 46.73 -20.39
N LYS A 174 34.54 46.49 -19.11
CA LYS A 174 35.53 46.43 -18.03
C LYS A 174 36.54 45.29 -18.24
N ASP A 175 36.06 44.18 -18.80
CA ASP A 175 36.90 42.98 -19.08
C ASP A 175 37.72 43.17 -20.35
N GLY A 176 37.65 44.31 -21.04
CA GLY A 176 38.52 44.70 -22.17
C GLY A 176 38.05 44.24 -23.54
N PHE A 177 36.86 43.69 -23.67
CA PHE A 177 36.30 43.32 -24.97
C PHE A 177 35.80 44.53 -25.73
N VAL A 178 35.96 44.50 -27.04
CA VAL A 178 35.74 45.66 -27.91
C VAL A 178 34.43 45.53 -28.70
N ARG A 179 33.99 44.30 -28.98
CA ARG A 179 32.92 44.01 -29.94
C ARG A 179 31.91 43.03 -29.41
N VAL A 180 30.64 43.31 -29.66
CA VAL A 180 29.50 42.48 -29.34
C VAL A 180 28.59 42.27 -30.55
N ILE A 181 27.86 41.16 -30.58
CA ILE A 181 26.75 40.95 -31.50
C ILE A 181 25.49 40.98 -30.66
N ILE A 182 24.58 41.83 -31.00
CA ILE A 182 23.28 41.99 -30.32
C ILE A 182 22.18 41.78 -31.34
N ASP A 183 21.31 40.79 -31.09
CA ASP A 183 20.20 40.39 -31.95
C ASP A 183 20.62 40.18 -33.43
N GLY A 184 21.85 39.68 -33.63
CA GLY A 184 22.42 39.41 -34.96
C GLY A 184 23.17 40.60 -35.57
N GLU A 185 23.10 41.79 -35.03
CA GLU A 185 23.83 42.96 -35.50
C GLU A 185 25.09 43.22 -34.65
N ARG A 186 26.14 43.69 -35.32
CA ARG A 186 27.44 43.95 -34.68
C ARG A 186 27.54 45.36 -34.18
N TYR A 187 27.99 45.53 -32.92
CA TYR A 187 28.26 46.80 -32.27
C TYR A 187 29.68 46.87 -31.72
N GLU A 188 30.26 48.08 -31.73
CA GLU A 188 31.42 48.32 -30.89
C GLU A 188 30.94 48.65 -29.48
N ILE A 189 31.62 48.14 -28.45
CA ILE A 189 31.13 48.23 -27.04
C ILE A 189 31.19 49.67 -26.52
N GLU A 190 31.92 50.55 -27.21
CA GLU A 190 32.04 51.99 -26.93
C GLU A 190 30.84 52.77 -27.46
N ASP A 191 30.06 52.22 -28.38
CA ASP A 191 28.85 52.88 -28.89
C ASP A 191 27.79 53.01 -27.78
N ASP A 192 26.91 54.01 -27.93
CA ASP A 192 25.78 54.16 -27.00
C ASP A 192 24.67 53.18 -27.33
N ILE A 193 24.77 52.02 -26.72
CA ILE A 193 23.85 50.88 -26.96
C ILE A 193 22.64 51.01 -26.02
N ASP A 194 21.48 51.42 -26.58
CA ASP A 194 20.23 51.49 -25.84
C ASP A 194 19.27 50.39 -26.30
N LEU A 195 19.02 49.39 -25.41
CA LEU A 195 18.19 48.24 -25.69
C LEU A 195 16.78 48.38 -25.08
N ASP A 196 15.78 47.92 -25.81
CA ASP A 196 14.38 47.96 -25.34
C ASP A 196 14.18 47.00 -24.17
N LYS A 197 13.82 47.55 -23.00
CA LYS A 197 13.58 46.76 -21.77
C LYS A 197 12.48 45.71 -21.88
N ASN A 198 11.57 45.80 -22.83
CA ASN A 198 10.42 44.96 -23.02
C ASN A 198 10.66 43.84 -24.04
N LYS A 199 11.71 43.95 -24.84
CA LYS A 199 12.10 42.91 -25.82
C LYS A 199 13.09 41.93 -25.23
N LYS A 200 13.11 40.72 -25.82
CA LYS A 200 14.14 39.72 -25.53
C LYS A 200 15.36 40.04 -26.40
N HIS A 201 16.53 39.99 -25.80
CA HIS A 201 17.80 40.26 -26.49
C HIS A 201 18.74 39.09 -26.36
N ASP A 202 19.54 38.88 -27.40
CA ASP A 202 20.65 37.95 -27.45
C ASP A 202 21.93 38.73 -27.58
N ILE A 203 22.87 38.64 -26.61
CA ILE A 203 24.14 39.36 -26.61
C ILE A 203 25.28 38.37 -26.58
N SER A 204 26.12 38.40 -27.63
CA SER A 204 27.33 37.57 -27.74
C SER A 204 28.57 38.45 -27.86
N VAL A 205 29.61 38.18 -27.08
CA VAL A 205 30.90 38.86 -27.13
C VAL A 205 31.76 38.22 -28.18
N ILE A 206 32.38 38.97 -29.08
CA ILE A 206 33.38 38.47 -30.02
C ILE A 206 34.73 38.39 -29.31
N VAL A 207 35.15 37.16 -28.98
CA VAL A 207 36.38 36.93 -28.21
C VAL A 207 37.58 36.92 -29.11
N ASP A 208 37.54 36.18 -30.22
CA ASP A 208 38.64 36.15 -31.19
C ASP A 208 38.11 36.00 -32.63
N ARG A 209 38.92 36.40 -33.58
CA ARG A 209 38.70 36.26 -35.04
C ARG A 209 39.90 35.55 -35.64
N ILE A 210 39.68 34.35 -36.12
CA ILE A 210 40.74 33.44 -36.53
C ILE A 210 40.57 33.10 -37.98
N LYS A 211 41.68 33.04 -38.72
CA LYS A 211 41.71 32.43 -40.04
C LYS A 211 42.39 31.07 -39.92
N MET A 212 41.72 30.01 -40.33
CA MET A 212 42.18 28.62 -40.20
C MET A 212 43.51 28.43 -40.93
N LYS A 213 44.53 27.93 -40.23
CA LYS A 213 45.90 27.65 -40.67
C LYS A 213 46.41 26.41 -39.89
N GLU A 214 47.46 25.77 -40.36
CA GLU A 214 48.19 24.76 -39.58
C GLU A 214 48.92 25.42 -38.41
N GLY A 215 48.94 24.74 -37.25
CA GLY A 215 49.66 25.15 -36.04
C GLY A 215 49.03 26.25 -35.23
N ILE A 216 47.68 26.43 -35.28
CA ILE A 216 46.95 27.43 -34.48
C ILE A 216 46.16 26.83 -33.33
N GLU A 217 46.37 25.52 -33.04
CA GLU A 217 45.64 24.78 -32.02
C GLU A 217 45.71 25.45 -30.65
N SER A 218 46.92 25.88 -30.22
CA SER A 218 47.12 26.56 -28.95
C SER A 218 46.35 27.89 -28.86
N ARG A 219 46.34 28.71 -29.96
CA ARG A 219 45.56 29.95 -29.97
C ARG A 219 44.06 29.71 -29.90
N ILE A 220 43.58 28.65 -30.59
CA ILE A 220 42.14 28.29 -30.50
C ILE A 220 41.82 27.86 -29.09
N ALA A 221 42.67 27.07 -28.44
CA ALA A 221 42.47 26.61 -27.07
C ALA A 221 42.40 27.78 -26.09
N ASP A 222 43.36 28.73 -26.15
CA ASP A 222 43.37 29.91 -25.28
C ASP A 222 42.09 30.76 -25.47
N SER A 223 41.67 30.94 -26.73
CA SER A 223 40.46 31.72 -27.06
C SER A 223 39.17 30.99 -26.62
N LEU A 224 39.15 29.66 -26.71
CA LEU A 224 38.07 28.81 -26.22
C LEU A 224 37.94 28.89 -24.70
N GLU A 225 39.05 28.76 -23.95
CA GLU A 225 39.07 28.88 -22.51
C GLU A 225 38.50 30.26 -22.06
N THR A 226 38.91 31.35 -22.73
CA THR A 226 38.37 32.69 -22.48
C THR A 226 36.87 32.73 -22.76
N THR A 227 36.44 32.17 -23.90
CA THR A 227 35.01 32.19 -24.29
C THR A 227 34.16 31.36 -23.34
N ILE A 228 34.63 30.19 -22.92
CA ILE A 228 34.00 29.30 -21.94
C ILE A 228 33.81 30.01 -20.59
N GLY A 229 34.85 30.74 -20.13
CA GLY A 229 34.80 31.52 -18.89
C GLY A 229 33.77 32.64 -18.90
N LEU A 230 33.61 33.33 -20.03
CA LEU A 230 32.65 34.43 -20.19
C LEU A 230 31.19 33.97 -20.31
N ALA A 231 30.95 32.90 -21.04
CA ALA A 231 29.60 32.43 -21.40
C ALA A 231 29.14 31.18 -20.63
N ASP A 232 29.67 30.98 -19.43
CA ASP A 232 29.29 29.87 -18.55
C ASP A 232 29.31 28.51 -19.24
N GLY A 233 30.38 28.30 -20.05
CA GLY A 233 30.62 27.00 -20.71
C GLY A 233 30.17 26.93 -22.17
N LEU A 234 29.54 27.93 -22.72
CA LEU A 234 29.05 27.92 -24.10
C LEU A 234 29.99 28.68 -25.06
N VAL A 235 30.15 28.17 -26.25
CA VAL A 235 30.91 28.78 -27.33
C VAL A 235 30.12 28.71 -28.62
N ILE A 236 29.97 29.81 -29.33
CA ILE A 236 29.47 29.80 -30.70
C ILE A 236 30.67 30.03 -31.63
N VAL A 237 30.92 29.09 -32.52
CA VAL A 237 31.87 29.26 -33.63
C VAL A 237 31.10 29.70 -34.84
N ASP A 238 31.24 30.96 -35.18
CA ASP A 238 30.57 31.58 -36.31
C ASP A 238 31.51 31.58 -37.54
N VAL A 239 31.12 30.79 -38.54
CA VAL A 239 31.89 30.75 -39.81
C VAL A 239 31.45 31.92 -40.69
N ILE A 240 32.34 32.85 -40.94
CA ILE A 240 32.01 34.05 -41.69
C ILE A 240 31.60 33.69 -43.12
N GLY A 241 30.30 33.83 -43.40
CA GLY A 241 29.71 33.43 -44.69
C GLY A 241 29.25 31.97 -44.75
N GLY A 242 29.18 31.28 -43.64
CA GLY A 242 28.70 29.92 -43.48
C GLY A 242 27.80 29.75 -42.24
N ASP A 243 27.67 28.49 -41.77
CA ASP A 243 26.82 28.14 -40.62
C ASP A 243 27.54 28.39 -39.28
N GLN A 244 26.75 28.60 -38.25
CA GLN A 244 27.21 28.67 -36.86
C GLN A 244 27.25 27.29 -36.23
N MET A 245 28.29 27.02 -35.44
CA MET A 245 28.45 25.79 -34.67
C MET A 245 28.42 26.16 -33.17
N LEU A 246 27.50 25.54 -32.42
CA LEU A 246 27.44 25.65 -30.96
C LEU A 246 28.30 24.56 -30.35
N LEU A 247 29.26 24.91 -29.51
CA LEU A 247 30.08 24.03 -28.71
C LEU A 247 29.80 24.31 -27.22
N SER A 248 29.90 23.31 -26.37
CA SER A 248 29.67 23.48 -24.94
C SER A 248 30.58 22.63 -24.09
N SER A 249 31.22 23.20 -23.11
CA SER A 249 31.93 22.49 -22.04
C SER A 249 30.99 21.95 -20.95
N LYS A 250 29.72 22.36 -20.97
CA LYS A 250 28.64 21.83 -20.14
C LYS A 250 27.70 20.97 -20.98
N LEU A 251 26.88 20.19 -20.30
CA LEU A 251 25.85 19.37 -20.93
C LEU A 251 24.75 20.26 -21.54
N ALA A 252 24.88 20.60 -22.83
CA ALA A 252 23.91 21.41 -23.53
C ALA A 252 23.50 20.79 -24.88
N CYS A 253 22.24 21.05 -25.27
CA CYS A 253 21.72 20.62 -26.55
C CYS A 253 22.41 21.39 -27.68
N PRO A 254 22.89 20.73 -28.75
CA PRO A 254 23.49 21.40 -29.90
C PRO A 254 22.60 22.45 -30.57
N GLU A 255 21.28 22.26 -30.52
CA GLU A 255 20.29 23.22 -31.05
C GLU A 255 19.90 24.31 -30.02
N GLY A 256 20.50 24.30 -28.83
CA GLY A 256 20.23 25.28 -27.79
C GLY A 256 18.91 25.17 -27.03
N HIS A 257 18.17 24.05 -27.16
CA HIS A 257 16.87 23.88 -26.53
C HIS A 257 16.97 23.81 -25.00
N VAL A 258 17.98 23.12 -24.47
CA VAL A 258 18.15 22.89 -23.04
C VAL A 258 19.62 22.79 -22.68
N SER A 259 19.98 23.28 -21.50
CA SER A 259 21.26 23.03 -20.85
C SER A 259 21.01 22.33 -19.53
N LEU A 260 21.66 21.19 -19.32
CA LEU A 260 21.54 20.40 -18.09
C LEU A 260 22.61 20.87 -17.09
N PRO A 261 22.26 20.97 -15.81
CA PRO A 261 23.28 21.07 -14.76
C PRO A 261 24.10 19.78 -14.68
N GLU A 262 25.12 19.77 -13.82
CA GLU A 262 25.85 18.54 -13.51
C GLU A 262 24.90 17.42 -13.11
N ILE A 263 25.02 16.27 -13.75
CA ILE A 263 24.14 15.12 -13.50
C ILE A 263 24.52 14.49 -12.16
N THR A 264 23.69 14.75 -11.15
CA THR A 264 23.85 14.22 -9.79
C THR A 264 22.73 13.23 -9.45
N PRO A 265 22.94 12.30 -8.51
CA PRO A 265 21.88 11.37 -8.08
C PRO A 265 20.60 12.09 -7.57
N ASN A 266 20.71 13.32 -7.04
CA ASN A 266 19.58 14.11 -6.56
C ASN A 266 18.65 14.59 -7.68
N MET A 267 19.14 14.70 -8.92
CA MET A 267 18.30 15.04 -10.07
C MET A 267 17.24 13.96 -10.36
N PHE A 268 17.51 12.72 -10.02
CA PHE A 268 16.60 11.60 -10.22
C PHE A 268 15.65 11.38 -9.05
N SER A 269 15.67 12.26 -8.04
CA SER A 269 14.76 12.16 -6.90
C SER A 269 13.45 12.90 -7.18
N PHE A 270 12.35 12.19 -7.19
CA PHE A 270 11.01 12.79 -7.25
C PHE A 270 10.56 13.44 -5.93
N ASN A 271 11.40 13.38 -4.88
CA ASN A 271 11.20 14.10 -3.62
C ASN A 271 12.04 15.39 -3.52
N ALA A 272 12.95 15.61 -4.46
CA ALA A 272 13.82 16.77 -4.47
C ALA A 272 13.37 17.79 -5.54
N PRO A 273 13.31 19.10 -5.24
CA PRO A 273 12.85 20.14 -6.18
C PRO A 273 13.61 20.20 -7.50
N ILE A 274 14.87 19.75 -7.49
CA ILE A 274 15.72 19.74 -8.69
C ILE A 274 15.23 18.72 -9.74
N GLY A 275 14.67 17.59 -9.29
CA GLY A 275 14.27 16.47 -10.16
C GLY A 275 12.78 16.29 -10.31
N MET A 276 11.98 16.65 -9.28
CA MET A 276 10.54 16.39 -9.27
C MET A 276 9.80 17.19 -10.34
N CYS A 277 8.75 16.60 -10.89
CA CYS A 277 7.81 17.34 -11.75
C CYS A 277 7.19 18.49 -10.96
N PRO A 278 7.29 19.75 -11.44
CA PRO A 278 6.80 20.92 -10.71
C PRO A 278 5.29 20.97 -10.61
N GLU A 279 4.57 20.35 -11.56
CA GLU A 279 3.11 20.36 -11.61
C GLU A 279 2.51 19.46 -10.52
N CYS A 280 2.93 18.22 -10.42
CA CYS A 280 2.42 17.26 -9.41
C CYS A 280 3.29 17.15 -8.15
N ASN A 281 4.34 17.97 -8.03
CA ASN A 281 5.30 17.92 -6.92
C ASN A 281 5.84 16.51 -6.65
N GLY A 282 6.10 15.74 -7.71
CA GLY A 282 6.64 14.39 -7.63
C GLY A 282 5.64 13.29 -7.24
N LEU A 283 4.35 13.57 -7.22
CA LEU A 283 3.31 12.58 -6.92
C LEU A 283 2.98 11.70 -8.14
N GLY A 284 3.07 12.25 -9.36
CA GLY A 284 2.70 11.57 -10.60
C GLY A 284 1.23 11.71 -10.96
N PHE A 285 0.39 12.17 -10.04
CA PHE A 285 -1.04 12.35 -10.22
C PHE A 285 -1.54 13.60 -9.50
N HIS A 286 -2.74 14.03 -9.87
CA HIS A 286 -3.51 15.05 -9.17
C HIS A 286 -4.79 14.45 -8.62
N LEU A 287 -5.21 14.93 -7.44
CA LEU A 287 -6.55 14.68 -6.96
C LEU A 287 -7.51 15.61 -7.70
N GLN A 288 -8.44 15.05 -8.43
CA GLN A 288 -9.51 15.81 -9.10
C GLN A 288 -10.86 15.24 -8.71
N VAL A 289 -11.88 16.08 -8.78
CA VAL A 289 -13.26 15.62 -8.60
C VAL A 289 -13.68 14.85 -9.83
N ASP A 290 -14.10 13.59 -9.62
CA ASP A 290 -14.46 12.67 -10.69
C ASP A 290 -15.95 12.86 -11.07
N PRO A 291 -16.26 13.24 -12.32
CA PRO A 291 -17.64 13.38 -12.79
C PRO A 291 -18.49 12.12 -12.62
N ASP A 292 -17.89 10.95 -12.80
CA ASP A 292 -18.59 9.67 -12.67
C ASP A 292 -18.91 9.31 -11.21
N LEU A 293 -18.20 9.89 -10.23
CA LEU A 293 -18.54 9.80 -8.81
C LEU A 293 -19.63 10.79 -8.39
N ILE A 294 -19.76 11.91 -9.11
CA ILE A 294 -20.85 12.88 -8.90
C ILE A 294 -22.17 12.33 -9.45
N LEU A 295 -22.15 11.74 -10.64
CA LEU A 295 -23.29 11.16 -11.32
C LEU A 295 -23.16 9.63 -11.40
N ALA A 296 -23.00 8.99 -10.24
CA ALA A 296 -22.66 7.58 -10.13
C ALA A 296 -23.74 6.64 -10.71
N ASP A 297 -25.00 7.04 -10.69
CA ASP A 297 -26.12 6.26 -11.23
C ASP A 297 -27.07 7.17 -12.03
N LYS A 298 -26.83 7.25 -13.33
CA LYS A 298 -27.64 8.05 -14.24
C LYS A 298 -29.04 7.49 -14.50
N SER A 299 -29.35 6.26 -14.05
CA SER A 299 -30.70 5.71 -14.08
C SER A 299 -31.63 6.33 -13.04
N LEU A 300 -31.07 7.10 -12.09
CA LEU A 300 -31.81 7.86 -11.10
C LEU A 300 -32.28 9.20 -11.70
N SER A 301 -33.45 9.65 -11.24
CA SER A 301 -33.98 10.99 -11.55
C SER A 301 -33.43 12.04 -10.54
N ILE A 302 -33.69 13.33 -10.85
CA ILE A 302 -33.36 14.46 -9.97
C ILE A 302 -34.03 14.30 -8.62
N ASN A 303 -35.31 13.93 -8.60
CA ASN A 303 -36.05 13.71 -7.36
C ASN A 303 -35.55 12.50 -6.57
N GLN A 304 -34.90 11.54 -7.19
CA GLN A 304 -34.25 10.40 -6.56
C GLN A 304 -32.81 10.69 -6.10
N GLY A 305 -32.29 11.89 -6.41
CA GLY A 305 -30.96 12.33 -5.96
C GLY A 305 -29.80 11.88 -6.83
N VAL A 306 -29.94 11.92 -8.16
CA VAL A 306 -28.91 11.54 -9.14
C VAL A 306 -27.61 12.32 -8.96
N VAL A 307 -27.64 13.57 -8.50
CA VAL A 307 -26.45 14.35 -8.18
C VAL A 307 -26.00 14.02 -6.75
N GLU A 308 -25.13 13.07 -6.66
CA GLU A 308 -24.72 12.38 -5.44
C GLU A 308 -24.33 13.28 -4.26
N PRO A 309 -23.44 14.29 -4.43
CA PRO A 309 -23.08 15.20 -3.33
C PRO A 309 -24.27 15.97 -2.75
N TYR A 310 -25.35 16.08 -3.52
CA TYR A 310 -26.54 16.82 -3.17
C TYR A 310 -27.76 15.92 -2.89
N ALA A 311 -27.64 14.60 -3.04
CA ALA A 311 -28.73 13.63 -2.92
C ALA A 311 -29.46 13.68 -1.55
N THR A 312 -28.77 14.08 -0.48
CA THR A 312 -29.35 14.24 0.86
C THR A 312 -29.87 15.64 1.14
N SER A 313 -29.80 16.55 0.18
CA SER A 313 -30.30 17.92 0.33
C SER A 313 -31.81 17.91 0.45
N ALA A 314 -32.33 18.53 1.52
CA ALA A 314 -33.78 18.65 1.72
C ALA A 314 -34.41 19.52 0.62
N LYS A 315 -35.66 19.22 0.27
CA LYS A 315 -36.47 20.05 -0.66
C LYS A 315 -36.46 21.49 -0.17
N GLY A 316 -36.28 22.44 -1.09
CA GLY A 316 -36.22 23.86 -0.76
C GLY A 316 -34.84 24.39 -0.40
N THR A 317 -33.83 23.55 -0.23
CA THR A 317 -32.44 24.00 0.02
C THR A 317 -31.71 24.44 -1.26
N TYR A 318 -30.64 25.20 -1.15
CA TYR A 318 -29.89 25.74 -2.28
C TYR A 318 -29.51 24.68 -3.31
N TYR A 319 -28.86 23.58 -2.90
CA TYR A 319 -28.41 22.55 -3.84
C TYR A 319 -29.52 21.73 -4.47
N TYR A 320 -30.64 21.59 -3.78
CA TYR A 320 -31.84 20.96 -4.35
C TYR A 320 -32.47 21.85 -5.43
N GLU A 321 -32.61 23.15 -5.14
CA GLU A 321 -33.27 24.10 -6.04
C GLU A 321 -32.39 24.50 -7.25
N VAL A 322 -31.05 24.53 -7.11
CA VAL A 322 -30.15 24.84 -8.23
C VAL A 322 -30.23 23.75 -9.33
N ILE A 323 -30.25 22.46 -8.93
CA ILE A 323 -30.34 21.37 -9.92
C ILE A 323 -31.68 21.40 -10.63
N ARG A 324 -32.78 21.73 -9.93
CA ARG A 324 -34.10 21.91 -10.52
C ARG A 324 -34.15 23.10 -11.47
N ALA A 325 -33.54 24.22 -11.10
CA ALA A 325 -33.48 25.41 -11.97
C ALA A 325 -32.73 25.14 -13.30
N ILE A 326 -31.69 24.27 -13.26
CA ILE A 326 -31.03 23.80 -14.48
C ILE A 326 -32.00 22.95 -15.30
N ALA A 327 -32.68 21.98 -14.67
CA ALA A 327 -33.66 21.13 -15.37
C ALA A 327 -34.81 21.95 -15.99
N ASP A 328 -35.31 22.99 -15.28
CA ASP A 328 -36.32 23.90 -15.78
C ASP A 328 -35.86 24.65 -17.04
N HIS A 329 -34.58 25.04 -17.10
CA HIS A 329 -33.99 25.66 -18.29
C HIS A 329 -34.11 24.78 -19.54
N TYR A 330 -33.92 23.48 -19.38
CA TYR A 330 -34.00 22.48 -20.45
C TYR A 330 -35.40 21.89 -20.60
N ASN A 331 -36.41 22.34 -19.85
CA ASN A 331 -37.75 21.74 -19.75
C ASN A 331 -37.71 20.24 -19.46
N TYR A 332 -36.77 19.81 -18.62
CA TYR A 332 -36.54 18.39 -18.31
C TYR A 332 -37.33 17.99 -17.04
N PRO A 333 -38.14 16.90 -17.12
CA PRO A 333 -38.93 16.46 -15.97
C PRO A 333 -38.06 15.88 -14.85
N TYR A 334 -38.36 16.23 -13.61
CA TYR A 334 -37.53 15.83 -12.46
C TYR A 334 -37.61 14.35 -12.07
N ASP A 335 -38.59 13.60 -12.60
CA ASP A 335 -38.83 12.18 -12.29
C ASP A 335 -38.31 11.25 -13.41
N VAL A 336 -37.77 11.78 -14.50
CA VAL A 336 -37.15 11.04 -15.58
C VAL A 336 -35.69 10.74 -15.27
N PRO A 337 -35.15 9.52 -15.59
CA PRO A 337 -33.75 9.18 -15.39
C PRO A 337 -32.80 10.17 -16.08
N LEU A 338 -31.66 10.51 -15.44
CA LEU A 338 -30.71 11.47 -16.02
C LEU A 338 -29.99 10.94 -17.28
N GLU A 339 -29.99 9.61 -17.51
CA GLU A 339 -29.43 9.00 -18.73
C GLU A 339 -30.18 9.42 -20.02
N ASP A 340 -31.42 9.87 -19.87
CA ASP A 340 -32.26 10.38 -20.98
C ASP A 340 -32.15 11.91 -21.16
N ALA A 341 -31.32 12.58 -20.32
CA ALA A 341 -31.17 14.05 -20.35
C ALA A 341 -30.25 14.49 -21.50
N PRO A 342 -30.45 15.74 -22.00
CA PRO A 342 -29.49 16.34 -22.92
C PRO A 342 -28.08 16.42 -22.31
N GLU A 343 -27.06 16.20 -23.14
CA GLU A 343 -25.65 16.21 -22.69
C GLU A 343 -25.26 17.61 -22.17
N GLU A 344 -25.80 18.67 -22.77
CA GLU A 344 -25.58 20.04 -22.29
C GLU A 344 -26.08 20.26 -20.88
N MET A 345 -27.25 19.70 -20.52
CA MET A 345 -27.77 19.76 -19.16
C MET A 345 -26.87 19.02 -18.16
N ILE A 346 -26.34 17.87 -18.56
CA ILE A 346 -25.40 17.10 -17.75
C ILE A 346 -24.11 17.92 -17.54
N ASN A 347 -23.60 18.57 -18.58
CA ASN A 347 -22.43 19.42 -18.50
C ASN A 347 -22.65 20.64 -17.60
N ASP A 348 -23.82 21.26 -17.66
CA ASP A 348 -24.18 22.41 -16.79
C ASP A 348 -24.23 21.98 -15.31
N ILE A 349 -24.74 20.80 -15.02
CA ILE A 349 -24.70 20.24 -13.65
C ILE A 349 -23.26 20.01 -13.17
N LEU A 350 -22.40 19.48 -14.02
CA LEU A 350 -21.02 19.12 -13.65
C LEU A 350 -20.07 20.32 -13.65
N TYR A 351 -20.07 21.11 -14.72
CA TYR A 351 -19.06 22.14 -14.99
C TYR A 351 -19.56 23.58 -14.79
N GLY A 352 -20.88 23.76 -14.65
CA GLY A 352 -21.50 25.06 -14.41
C GLY A 352 -22.23 25.67 -15.61
N THR A 353 -23.03 26.69 -15.31
CA THR A 353 -23.86 27.37 -16.31
C THR A 353 -23.18 28.64 -16.81
N ASP A 354 -23.39 28.99 -18.07
CA ASP A 354 -22.98 30.27 -18.65
C ASP A 354 -24.12 31.33 -18.67
N TYR A 355 -25.29 30.95 -18.13
CA TYR A 355 -26.49 31.75 -17.99
C TYR A 355 -26.94 31.93 -16.55
N ASP A 356 -27.67 32.99 -16.23
CA ASP A 356 -28.19 33.30 -14.91
C ASP A 356 -29.35 32.34 -14.52
N LEU A 357 -29.21 31.59 -13.47
CA LEU A 357 -30.28 30.87 -12.79
C LEU A 357 -31.03 31.79 -11.82
N SER A 358 -32.34 31.65 -11.72
CA SER A 358 -33.15 32.39 -10.74
C SER A 358 -34.13 31.46 -10.02
N PHE A 359 -33.88 31.26 -8.72
CA PHE A 359 -34.75 30.41 -7.88
C PHE A 359 -34.83 30.92 -6.44
N VAL A 360 -35.78 30.38 -5.68
CA VAL A 360 -35.96 30.71 -4.28
C VAL A 360 -35.60 29.48 -3.44
N PHE A 361 -34.78 29.65 -2.42
CA PHE A 361 -34.37 28.59 -1.52
C PHE A 361 -34.51 29.02 -0.04
N GLU A 362 -34.60 28.03 0.83
CA GLU A 362 -34.73 28.21 2.27
C GLU A 362 -33.39 28.02 2.98
N SER A 363 -32.90 29.08 3.62
CA SER A 363 -31.64 29.04 4.36
C SER A 363 -31.90 28.78 5.84
N HIS A 364 -31.18 27.85 6.44
CA HIS A 364 -31.26 27.52 7.86
C HIS A 364 -31.10 28.72 8.81
N PHE A 365 -30.39 29.77 8.36
CA PHE A 365 -30.05 30.94 9.19
C PHE A 365 -30.84 32.19 8.86
N SER A 366 -31.45 32.31 7.67
CA SER A 366 -32.00 33.58 7.18
C SER A 366 -33.33 33.47 6.45
N GLY A 367 -34.03 32.33 6.53
CA GLY A 367 -35.32 32.12 5.88
C GLY A 367 -35.24 32.03 4.35
N LYS A 368 -36.33 32.37 3.66
CA LYS A 368 -36.40 32.31 2.19
C LYS A 368 -35.51 33.39 1.54
N LYS A 369 -34.61 32.95 0.67
CA LYS A 369 -33.75 33.83 -0.14
C LYS A 369 -33.96 33.58 -1.62
N ARG A 370 -33.82 34.61 -2.42
CA ARG A 370 -33.79 34.52 -3.88
C ARG A 370 -32.32 34.49 -4.35
N TYR A 371 -31.99 33.50 -5.14
CA TYR A 371 -30.70 33.44 -5.84
C TYR A 371 -30.90 33.95 -7.27
N LYS A 372 -29.91 34.72 -7.75
CA LYS A 372 -29.79 35.09 -9.17
C LYS A 372 -28.30 35.10 -9.48
N GLY A 373 -27.87 34.29 -10.44
CA GLY A 373 -26.47 34.20 -10.87
C GLY A 373 -26.18 32.86 -11.55
N ILE A 374 -24.93 32.71 -11.99
CA ILE A 374 -24.43 31.48 -12.59
C ILE A 374 -24.12 30.41 -11.51
N PHE A 375 -24.29 29.14 -11.87
CA PHE A 375 -23.85 28.02 -11.05
C PHE A 375 -22.42 27.61 -11.45
N GLU A 376 -21.54 27.49 -10.51
CA GLU A 376 -20.12 27.13 -10.73
C GLU A 376 -19.86 25.68 -11.12
N GLY A 377 -20.89 24.82 -11.08
CA GLY A 377 -20.80 23.40 -11.34
C GLY A 377 -20.51 22.57 -10.07
N ALA A 378 -20.96 21.34 -10.08
CA ALA A 378 -20.79 20.44 -8.96
C ALA A 378 -19.30 20.11 -8.70
N ILE A 379 -18.49 19.99 -9.76
CA ILE A 379 -17.05 19.72 -9.68
C ILE A 379 -16.34 20.83 -8.93
N GLN A 380 -16.51 22.09 -9.39
CA GLN A 380 -15.85 23.23 -8.74
C GLN A 380 -16.33 23.43 -7.31
N ASN A 381 -17.64 23.29 -7.07
CA ASN A 381 -18.21 23.39 -5.74
C ASN A 381 -17.62 22.42 -4.74
N ILE A 382 -17.45 21.13 -5.12
CA ILE A 382 -16.86 20.10 -4.26
C ILE A 382 -15.39 20.42 -4.00
N TRP A 383 -14.65 20.79 -5.05
CA TRP A 383 -13.25 21.19 -4.95
C TRP A 383 -13.04 22.33 -3.96
N ASP A 384 -13.80 23.40 -4.11
CA ASP A 384 -13.75 24.57 -3.23
C ASP A 384 -14.08 24.22 -1.77
N ARG A 385 -15.09 23.40 -1.55
CA ARG A 385 -15.46 22.94 -0.20
C ARG A 385 -14.40 22.04 0.42
N TYR A 386 -13.73 21.21 -0.38
CA TYR A 386 -12.58 20.42 0.06
C TYR A 386 -11.42 21.30 0.49
N GLN A 387 -11.12 22.34 -0.25
CA GLN A 387 -10.03 23.27 0.05
C GLN A 387 -10.31 24.13 1.29
N ARG A 388 -11.55 24.59 1.47
CA ARG A 388 -11.93 25.53 2.54
C ARG A 388 -12.19 24.84 3.88
N THR A 389 -12.48 23.56 3.92
CA THR A 389 -12.82 22.87 5.17
C THR A 389 -11.57 22.51 5.99
N ASN A 390 -11.61 22.78 7.30
CA ASN A 390 -10.61 22.35 8.27
C ASN A 390 -10.99 21.06 9.00
N SER A 391 -12.18 20.49 8.71
CA SER A 391 -12.66 19.27 9.36
C SER A 391 -12.20 18.04 8.58
N ASP A 392 -11.41 17.17 9.20
CA ASP A 392 -10.94 15.92 8.60
C ASP A 392 -12.09 15.00 8.17
N ALA A 393 -13.19 14.98 8.94
CA ALA A 393 -14.37 14.21 8.58
C ALA A 393 -15.03 14.74 7.29
N GLN A 394 -15.08 16.06 7.12
CA GLN A 394 -15.60 16.69 5.91
C GLN A 394 -14.65 16.52 4.73
N LYS A 395 -13.35 16.71 4.93
CA LYS A 395 -12.34 16.43 3.90
C LYS A 395 -12.45 15.01 3.37
N LYS A 396 -12.62 14.04 4.29
CA LYS A 396 -12.81 12.65 3.90
C LYS A 396 -14.07 12.47 3.05
N LYS A 397 -15.21 13.09 3.43
CA LYS A 397 -16.46 13.02 2.67
C LYS A 397 -16.32 13.57 1.26
N PHE A 398 -15.61 14.70 1.08
CA PHE A 398 -15.38 15.27 -0.26
C PHE A 398 -14.37 14.44 -1.07
N ARG A 399 -13.39 13.84 -0.39
CA ARG A 399 -12.42 12.95 -1.03
C ARG A 399 -13.06 11.70 -1.62
N ASP A 400 -14.21 11.26 -1.10
CA ASP A 400 -14.99 10.14 -1.64
C ASP A 400 -15.53 10.43 -3.06
N TYR A 401 -15.55 11.71 -3.51
CA TYR A 401 -15.89 12.14 -4.86
C TYR A 401 -14.68 12.49 -5.73
N MET A 402 -13.47 12.17 -5.26
CA MET A 402 -12.22 12.49 -5.97
C MET A 402 -11.55 11.22 -6.46
N GLY A 403 -11.04 11.28 -7.69
CA GLY A 403 -10.17 10.29 -8.29
C GLY A 403 -8.72 10.80 -8.38
N GLU A 404 -7.80 9.89 -8.61
CA GLU A 404 -6.43 10.20 -8.97
C GLU A 404 -6.33 10.29 -10.49
N GLU A 405 -6.14 11.50 -11.03
CA GLU A 405 -5.89 11.69 -12.46
C GLU A 405 -4.39 11.81 -12.72
N GLU A 406 -3.92 11.12 -13.73
CA GLU A 406 -2.50 11.14 -14.12
C GLU A 406 -2.05 12.58 -14.45
N CYS A 407 -0.88 12.96 -13.95
CA CYS A 407 -0.34 14.30 -14.20
C CYS A 407 -0.11 14.55 -15.69
N ARG A 408 -0.70 15.61 -16.24
CA ARG A 408 -0.65 15.95 -17.68
C ARG A 408 0.75 16.30 -18.18
N VAL A 409 1.65 16.70 -17.29
CA VAL A 409 3.03 17.10 -17.65
C VAL A 409 3.98 15.91 -17.62
N CYS A 410 3.94 15.09 -16.58
CA CYS A 410 4.89 13.98 -16.43
C CYS A 410 4.29 12.61 -16.75
N HIS A 411 3.00 12.51 -17.05
CA HIS A 411 2.32 11.24 -17.38
C HIS A 411 2.65 10.11 -16.40
N GLY A 412 2.54 10.42 -15.09
CA GLY A 412 2.83 9.48 -14.02
C GLY A 412 4.31 9.28 -13.66
N ASP A 413 5.25 9.83 -14.44
CA ASP A 413 6.69 9.61 -14.28
C ASP A 413 7.32 10.36 -13.09
N ARG A 414 6.59 11.31 -12.47
CA ARG A 414 6.99 12.05 -11.26
C ARG A 414 8.18 12.99 -11.41
N LEU A 415 8.94 12.91 -12.51
CA LEU A 415 10.18 13.64 -12.76
C LEU A 415 10.01 14.68 -13.88
N LYS A 416 10.95 15.60 -13.97
CA LYS A 416 11.03 16.59 -15.06
C LYS A 416 11.37 15.93 -16.38
N PRO A 417 10.91 16.48 -17.53
CA PRO A 417 11.26 15.94 -18.87
C PRO A 417 12.76 15.86 -19.15
N GLU A 418 13.55 16.83 -18.64
CA GLU A 418 14.99 16.87 -18.80
C GLU A 418 15.67 15.69 -18.09
N VAL A 419 15.15 15.29 -16.94
CA VAL A 419 15.65 14.13 -16.17
C VAL A 419 15.27 12.83 -16.88
N LEU A 420 14.05 12.75 -17.40
CA LEU A 420 13.55 11.58 -18.15
C LEU A 420 14.25 11.42 -19.51
N ALA A 421 14.89 12.46 -20.02
CA ALA A 421 15.68 12.37 -21.24
C ALA A 421 17.07 11.72 -21.03
N ILE A 422 17.45 11.41 -19.78
CA ILE A 422 18.68 10.66 -19.45
C ILE A 422 18.36 9.16 -19.46
N LYS A 423 19.11 8.37 -20.22
CA LYS A 423 18.82 6.95 -20.46
C LYS A 423 20.03 6.05 -20.15
N VAL A 424 19.73 4.83 -19.71
CA VAL A 424 20.70 3.72 -19.58
C VAL A 424 20.14 2.53 -20.36
N GLY A 425 20.91 1.98 -21.30
CA GLY A 425 20.42 0.89 -22.15
C GLY A 425 19.14 1.25 -22.92
N GLY A 426 18.99 2.53 -23.33
CA GLY A 426 17.82 3.02 -24.06
C GLY A 426 16.58 3.34 -23.21
N LYS A 427 16.58 3.05 -21.90
CA LYS A 427 15.46 3.30 -20.99
C LYS A 427 15.76 4.45 -20.02
N ASN A 428 14.77 5.30 -19.76
CA ASN A 428 14.84 6.25 -18.66
C ASN A 428 14.54 5.57 -17.31
N ILE A 429 14.78 6.30 -16.20
CA ILE A 429 14.62 5.74 -14.85
C ILE A 429 13.17 5.36 -14.54
N SER A 430 12.18 6.10 -15.07
CA SER A 430 10.76 5.80 -14.85
C SER A 430 10.33 4.56 -15.65
N GLU A 431 10.73 4.45 -16.92
CA GLU A 431 10.51 3.25 -17.73
C GLU A 431 11.10 2.00 -17.09
N LEU A 432 12.29 2.14 -16.47
CA LEU A 432 12.91 1.03 -15.76
C LEU A 432 12.13 0.63 -14.51
N THR A 433 11.63 1.60 -13.74
CA THR A 433 10.81 1.30 -12.55
C THR A 433 9.43 0.74 -12.88
N ARG A 434 8.91 0.97 -14.09
CA ARG A 434 7.65 0.38 -14.57
C ARG A 434 7.77 -1.10 -14.92
N LEU A 435 9.00 -1.61 -15.08
CA LEU A 435 9.22 -3.03 -15.30
C LEU A 435 8.87 -3.83 -14.03
N SER A 436 8.37 -5.05 -14.23
CA SER A 436 8.30 -6.02 -13.14
C SER A 436 9.69 -6.44 -12.68
N VAL A 437 9.79 -6.96 -11.46
CA VAL A 437 11.07 -7.48 -10.91
C VAL A 437 11.73 -8.46 -11.89
N SER A 438 10.96 -9.42 -12.45
CA SER A 438 11.47 -10.38 -13.42
C SER A 438 12.01 -9.73 -14.69
N LYS A 439 11.26 -8.78 -15.28
CA LYS A 439 11.70 -8.03 -16.47
C LYS A 439 12.88 -7.12 -16.17
N SER A 440 12.98 -6.58 -14.95
CA SER A 440 14.15 -5.78 -14.54
C SER A 440 15.40 -6.63 -14.45
N ILE A 441 15.32 -7.86 -13.93
CA ILE A 441 16.45 -8.81 -13.93
C ILE A 441 16.88 -9.10 -15.37
N GLU A 442 15.94 -9.44 -16.24
CA GLU A 442 16.21 -9.71 -17.65
C GLU A 442 16.86 -8.52 -18.37
N PHE A 443 16.42 -7.29 -18.08
CA PHE A 443 17.02 -6.08 -18.61
C PHE A 443 18.50 -5.95 -18.22
N PHE A 444 18.83 -6.13 -16.92
CA PHE A 444 20.20 -6.02 -16.46
C PHE A 444 21.09 -7.21 -16.90
N ASP A 445 20.51 -8.37 -17.19
CA ASP A 445 21.26 -9.52 -17.72
C ASP A 445 21.61 -9.34 -19.21
N LYS A 446 20.81 -8.57 -19.96
CA LYS A 446 21.01 -8.26 -21.37
C LYS A 446 21.62 -6.88 -21.63
N LEU A 447 21.94 -6.13 -20.58
CA LEU A 447 22.45 -4.76 -20.70
C LEU A 447 23.89 -4.79 -21.24
N GLU A 448 24.08 -4.25 -22.44
CA GLU A 448 25.38 -4.07 -23.07
C GLU A 448 25.90 -2.67 -22.77
N LEU A 449 27.11 -2.56 -22.24
CA LEU A 449 27.78 -1.31 -21.89
C LEU A 449 29.17 -1.26 -22.58
N SER A 450 29.67 -0.06 -22.77
CA SER A 450 31.09 0.09 -23.16
C SER A 450 32.00 -0.31 -21.99
N GLU A 451 33.21 -0.76 -22.26
CA GLU A 451 34.19 -1.22 -21.26
C GLU A 451 34.35 -0.23 -20.09
N MET A 452 34.45 1.06 -20.36
CA MET A 452 34.56 2.10 -19.36
C MET A 452 33.28 2.20 -18.50
N LYS A 453 32.07 2.16 -19.09
CA LYS A 453 30.81 2.20 -18.37
C LYS A 453 30.58 0.94 -17.53
N GLU A 454 31.04 -0.20 -18.05
CA GLU A 454 30.97 -1.48 -17.35
C GLU A 454 31.76 -1.44 -16.04
N GLN A 455 33.04 -0.98 -16.10
CA GLN A 455 33.88 -0.81 -14.92
C GLN A 455 33.27 0.13 -13.87
N ILE A 456 32.65 1.25 -14.29
CA ILE A 456 32.00 2.21 -13.39
C ILE A 456 30.76 1.61 -12.74
N ALA A 457 29.99 0.83 -13.50
CA ALA A 457 28.66 0.35 -13.09
C ALA A 457 28.69 -1.02 -12.41
N GLU A 458 29.77 -1.78 -12.48
CA GLU A 458 29.88 -3.17 -12.02
C GLU A 458 29.32 -3.39 -10.62
N LEU A 459 29.81 -2.65 -9.63
CA LEU A 459 29.37 -2.77 -8.25
C LEU A 459 27.91 -2.34 -8.08
N ILE A 460 27.48 -1.29 -8.77
CA ILE A 460 26.10 -0.77 -8.69
C ILE A 460 25.13 -1.81 -9.25
N ILE A 461 25.44 -2.37 -10.43
CA ILE A 461 24.61 -3.39 -11.10
C ILE A 461 24.56 -4.68 -10.27
N LYS A 462 25.67 -5.07 -9.65
CA LYS A 462 25.73 -6.23 -8.74
C LYS A 462 24.75 -6.07 -7.57
N GLU A 463 24.74 -4.90 -6.93
CA GLU A 463 23.82 -4.59 -5.84
C GLU A 463 22.35 -4.58 -6.29
N ILE A 464 22.06 -3.96 -7.45
CA ILE A 464 20.73 -3.94 -8.05
C ILE A 464 20.24 -5.37 -8.33
N LYS A 465 21.07 -6.18 -9.00
CA LYS A 465 20.74 -7.58 -9.33
C LYS A 465 20.52 -8.42 -8.06
N GLY A 466 21.33 -8.21 -7.03
CA GLY A 466 21.18 -8.87 -5.74
C GLY A 466 19.80 -8.62 -5.13
N ARG A 467 19.41 -7.34 -4.99
CA ARG A 467 18.12 -6.95 -4.43
C ARG A 467 16.93 -7.42 -5.27
N LEU A 468 17.02 -7.33 -6.59
CA LEU A 468 16.00 -7.83 -7.51
C LEU A 468 15.82 -9.36 -7.40
N ARG A 469 16.92 -10.11 -7.29
CA ARG A 469 16.86 -11.57 -7.09
C ARG A 469 16.19 -11.93 -5.77
N PHE A 470 16.50 -11.22 -4.68
CA PHE A 470 15.82 -11.47 -3.41
C PHE A 470 14.30 -11.23 -3.49
N LEU A 471 13.87 -10.15 -4.17
CA LEU A 471 12.43 -9.93 -4.42
C LEU A 471 11.80 -11.07 -5.24
N ASN A 472 12.53 -11.58 -6.25
CA ASN A 472 12.09 -12.72 -7.04
C ASN A 472 11.96 -14.00 -6.20
N ASP A 473 12.94 -14.25 -5.32
CA ASP A 473 13.04 -15.46 -4.52
C ASP A 473 12.00 -15.51 -3.39
N VAL A 474 11.52 -14.33 -2.92
CA VAL A 474 10.36 -14.27 -1.99
C VAL A 474 9.00 -14.25 -2.71
N GLY A 475 8.95 -14.58 -4.02
CA GLY A 475 7.72 -14.71 -4.78
C GLY A 475 7.10 -13.37 -5.24
N LEU A 476 7.89 -12.29 -5.32
CA LEU A 476 7.43 -10.96 -5.75
C LEU A 476 7.86 -10.59 -7.19
N SER A 477 8.13 -11.59 -8.02
CA SER A 477 8.60 -11.42 -9.42
C SER A 477 7.67 -10.56 -10.28
N TYR A 478 6.39 -10.56 -10.00
CA TYR A 478 5.34 -9.85 -10.74
C TYR A 478 5.21 -8.37 -10.37
N LEU A 479 5.72 -7.94 -9.22
CA LEU A 479 5.58 -6.55 -8.79
C LEU A 479 6.38 -5.61 -9.69
N THR A 480 5.78 -4.47 -10.03
CA THR A 480 6.50 -3.36 -10.65
C THR A 480 7.16 -2.49 -9.59
N LEU A 481 8.34 -1.98 -9.88
CA LEU A 481 9.12 -1.21 -8.91
C LEU A 481 8.51 0.16 -8.61
N ASN A 482 7.73 0.74 -9.54
CA ASN A 482 7.02 2.01 -9.34
C ASN A 482 5.72 1.87 -8.54
N ARG A 483 5.26 0.64 -8.24
CA ARG A 483 4.02 0.41 -7.49
C ARG A 483 4.09 1.08 -6.12
N THR A 484 3.05 1.83 -5.77
CA THR A 484 2.96 2.57 -4.50
C THR A 484 2.83 1.60 -3.33
N ALA A 485 3.59 1.83 -2.26
CA ALA A 485 3.60 0.98 -1.07
C ALA A 485 2.22 0.88 -0.38
N SER A 486 1.37 1.92 -0.50
CA SER A 486 0.02 1.93 0.05
C SER A 486 -0.96 0.96 -0.63
N THR A 487 -0.63 0.46 -1.84
CA THR A 487 -1.45 -0.49 -2.62
C THR A 487 -1.04 -1.95 -2.40
N LEU A 488 0.01 -2.18 -1.62
CA LEU A 488 0.50 -3.52 -1.31
C LEU A 488 -0.38 -4.20 -0.27
N SER A 489 -0.57 -5.51 -0.44
CA SER A 489 -1.14 -6.35 0.63
C SER A 489 -0.19 -6.46 1.82
N GLY A 490 -0.70 -6.88 2.97
CA GLY A 490 0.13 -7.10 4.17
C GLY A 490 1.28 -8.07 3.92
N GLY A 491 1.00 -9.20 3.27
CA GLY A 491 2.01 -10.20 2.90
C GLY A 491 3.03 -9.69 1.87
N GLU A 492 2.61 -8.93 0.85
CA GLU A 492 3.56 -8.29 -0.10
C GLU A 492 4.50 -7.33 0.61
N SER A 493 3.97 -6.49 1.51
CA SER A 493 4.76 -5.51 2.28
C SER A 493 5.76 -6.20 3.20
N GLN A 494 5.36 -7.29 3.87
CA GLN A 494 6.22 -8.09 4.74
C GLN A 494 7.36 -8.75 3.95
N ARG A 495 7.06 -9.36 2.80
CA ARG A 495 8.07 -9.99 1.93
C ARG A 495 9.05 -8.98 1.33
N ILE A 496 8.61 -7.75 1.00
CA ILE A 496 9.51 -6.68 0.59
C ILE A 496 10.49 -6.37 1.71
N ARG A 497 10.04 -6.25 2.97
CA ARG A 497 10.95 -6.04 4.10
C ARG A 497 11.89 -7.22 4.32
N LEU A 498 11.38 -8.43 4.21
CA LEU A 498 12.20 -9.63 4.29
C LEU A 498 13.30 -9.61 3.22
N ALA A 499 12.94 -9.36 1.96
CA ALA A 499 13.91 -9.26 0.86
C ALA A 499 14.96 -8.16 1.10
N THR A 500 14.57 -7.01 1.65
CA THR A 500 15.48 -5.91 1.98
C THR A 500 16.46 -6.31 3.09
N GLN A 501 15.99 -7.02 4.13
CA GLN A 501 16.84 -7.48 5.23
C GLN A 501 17.79 -8.60 4.79
N ILE A 502 17.31 -9.57 4.00
CA ILE A 502 18.16 -10.60 3.40
C ILE A 502 19.26 -9.95 2.54
N GLY A 503 18.87 -8.94 1.75
CA GLY A 503 19.80 -8.19 0.89
C GLY A 503 20.88 -7.41 1.65
N SER A 504 20.71 -7.16 2.96
CA SER A 504 21.74 -6.50 3.79
C SER A 504 22.96 -7.38 4.06
N GLY A 505 22.86 -8.70 3.89
CA GLY A 505 23.98 -9.65 4.08
C GLY A 505 24.45 -9.76 5.54
N LEU A 506 23.62 -9.41 6.50
CA LEU A 506 23.97 -9.50 7.91
C LEU A 506 24.16 -10.95 8.36
N VAL A 507 25.16 -11.20 9.16
CA VAL A 507 25.53 -12.52 9.71
C VAL A 507 25.57 -12.47 11.24
N GLY A 508 25.20 -13.58 11.88
CA GLY A 508 25.19 -13.67 13.35
C GLY A 508 24.01 -12.93 14.01
N VAL A 509 22.94 -12.69 13.29
CA VAL A 509 21.72 -11.98 13.73
C VAL A 509 20.59 -13.00 13.99
N SER A 510 19.72 -12.68 14.95
CA SER A 510 18.46 -13.42 15.16
C SER A 510 17.31 -12.71 14.42
N TYR A 511 16.75 -13.35 13.40
CA TYR A 511 15.56 -12.87 12.72
C TYR A 511 14.31 -13.46 13.37
N VAL A 512 13.36 -12.61 13.74
CA VAL A 512 12.05 -13.03 14.26
C VAL A 512 10.97 -12.66 13.24
N LEU A 513 10.30 -13.68 12.69
CA LEU A 513 9.37 -13.57 11.58
C LEU A 513 7.96 -13.96 12.02
N ASP A 514 6.95 -13.17 11.61
CA ASP A 514 5.54 -13.43 11.90
C ASP A 514 4.83 -13.91 10.63
N GLU A 515 4.54 -15.20 10.55
CA GLU A 515 3.79 -15.84 9.47
C GLU A 515 4.22 -15.40 8.05
N PRO A 516 5.48 -15.59 7.65
CA PRO A 516 5.98 -15.10 6.37
C PRO A 516 5.35 -15.78 5.13
N SER A 517 4.71 -16.94 5.28
CA SER A 517 4.00 -17.68 4.23
C SER A 517 2.63 -17.10 3.86
N ILE A 518 2.14 -16.11 4.60
CA ILE A 518 0.80 -15.52 4.43
C ILE A 518 0.53 -15.06 2.98
N GLY A 519 -0.63 -15.49 2.45
CA GLY A 519 -1.09 -15.08 1.12
C GLY A 519 -0.23 -15.62 -0.02
N LEU A 520 0.61 -16.64 0.25
CA LEU A 520 1.39 -17.32 -0.76
C LEU A 520 0.66 -18.55 -1.31
N HIS A 521 0.76 -18.72 -2.63
CA HIS A 521 0.51 -20.01 -3.25
C HIS A 521 1.65 -20.97 -2.88
N GLN A 522 1.38 -22.29 -2.79
CA GLN A 522 2.37 -23.29 -2.39
C GLN A 522 3.65 -23.24 -3.22
N ARG A 523 3.54 -22.99 -4.53
CA ARG A 523 4.71 -22.80 -5.41
C ARG A 523 5.64 -21.66 -4.95
N ASP A 524 5.06 -20.56 -4.48
CA ASP A 524 5.85 -19.40 -4.04
C ASP A 524 6.35 -19.61 -2.60
N ASN A 525 5.63 -20.40 -1.79
CA ASN A 525 6.08 -20.82 -0.46
C ASN A 525 7.35 -21.68 -0.52
N ASP A 526 7.44 -22.61 -1.49
CA ASP A 526 8.67 -23.40 -1.72
C ASP A 526 9.91 -22.51 -1.95
N LYS A 527 9.75 -21.38 -2.66
CA LYS A 527 10.84 -20.41 -2.88
C LYS A 527 11.20 -19.66 -1.61
N LEU A 528 10.19 -19.23 -0.85
CA LEU A 528 10.39 -18.57 0.43
C LEU A 528 11.17 -19.45 1.40
N ILE A 529 10.78 -20.72 1.57
CA ILE A 529 11.46 -21.69 2.43
C ILE A 529 12.94 -21.82 2.05
N LYS A 530 13.26 -21.89 0.76
CA LYS A 530 14.66 -21.91 0.29
C LYS A 530 15.42 -20.64 0.68
N SER A 531 14.79 -19.47 0.56
CA SER A 531 15.42 -18.21 0.94
C SER A 531 15.65 -18.11 2.45
N LEU A 532 14.73 -18.62 3.26
CA LEU A 532 14.88 -18.72 4.72
C LEU A 532 16.01 -19.68 5.11
N ARG A 533 16.13 -20.83 4.43
CA ARG A 533 17.25 -21.75 4.60
C ARG A 533 18.60 -21.10 4.29
N ASN A 534 18.70 -20.38 3.19
CA ASN A 534 19.94 -19.66 2.84
C ASN A 534 20.36 -18.68 3.94
N LEU A 535 19.41 -18.05 4.67
CA LEU A 535 19.72 -17.18 5.81
C LEU A 535 20.34 -17.95 6.99
N THR A 536 19.89 -19.15 7.27
CA THR A 536 20.51 -19.98 8.33
C THR A 536 21.87 -20.50 7.90
N ASP A 537 22.02 -20.87 6.62
CA ASP A 537 23.27 -21.42 6.08
C ASP A 537 24.43 -20.42 6.13
N ILE A 538 24.15 -19.11 6.13
CA ILE A 538 25.16 -18.04 6.30
C ILE A 538 25.42 -17.68 7.78
N GLY A 539 24.84 -18.40 8.75
CA GLY A 539 25.10 -18.26 10.18
C GLY A 539 24.16 -17.31 10.91
N ASN A 540 22.88 -17.28 10.55
CA ASN A 540 21.84 -16.54 11.28
C ASN A 540 20.88 -17.53 11.98
N THR A 541 20.31 -17.08 13.09
CA THR A 541 19.24 -17.79 13.78
C THR A 541 17.89 -17.26 13.30
N LEU A 542 17.01 -18.15 12.85
CA LEU A 542 15.65 -17.78 12.44
C LEU A 542 14.64 -18.31 13.47
N ILE A 543 13.81 -17.42 14.00
CA ILE A 543 12.66 -17.76 14.86
C ILE A 543 11.41 -17.36 14.09
N ILE A 544 10.61 -18.33 13.68
CA ILE A 544 9.46 -18.13 12.79
C ILE A 544 8.20 -18.56 13.54
N VAL A 545 7.25 -17.63 13.70
CA VAL A 545 5.88 -18.00 14.12
C VAL A 545 5.14 -18.44 12.87
N GLU A 546 4.72 -19.72 12.84
CA GLU A 546 4.12 -20.29 11.61
C GLU A 546 3.06 -21.37 11.88
N HIS A 547 2.18 -21.51 10.89
CA HIS A 547 1.12 -22.50 10.85
C HIS A 547 1.17 -23.38 9.59
N ASP A 548 2.03 -23.02 8.64
CA ASP A 548 2.19 -23.73 7.37
C ASP A 548 2.94 -25.05 7.58
N GLU A 549 2.37 -26.13 7.05
CA GLU A 549 2.92 -27.49 7.21
C GLU A 549 4.28 -27.64 6.51
N ASP A 550 4.46 -27.06 5.32
CA ASP A 550 5.70 -27.21 4.55
C ASP A 550 6.85 -26.46 5.25
N THR A 551 6.58 -25.30 5.85
CA THR A 551 7.55 -24.56 6.65
C THR A 551 7.93 -25.32 7.92
N MET A 552 6.94 -25.93 8.63
CA MET A 552 7.23 -26.77 9.80
C MET A 552 8.06 -28.01 9.42
N ARG A 553 7.78 -28.64 8.29
CA ARG A 553 8.55 -29.81 7.79
C ARG A 553 9.98 -29.43 7.39
N ALA A 554 10.20 -28.19 7.00
CA ALA A 554 11.51 -27.68 6.65
C ALA A 554 12.32 -27.19 7.87
N ALA A 555 11.73 -27.04 9.05
CA ALA A 555 12.38 -26.53 10.26
C ALA A 555 13.39 -27.53 10.85
N ASP A 556 14.47 -27.02 11.45
CA ASP A 556 15.44 -27.81 12.23
C ASP A 556 14.93 -28.10 13.62
N PHE A 557 14.24 -27.13 14.21
CA PHE A 557 13.70 -27.20 15.56
C PHE A 557 12.28 -26.62 15.60
N ILE A 558 11.35 -27.29 16.23
CA ILE A 558 9.97 -26.87 16.38
C ILE A 558 9.61 -26.75 17.86
N VAL A 559 8.87 -25.73 18.22
CA VAL A 559 8.31 -25.52 19.56
C VAL A 559 6.80 -25.38 19.41
N ASP A 560 6.06 -26.33 19.95
CA ASP A 560 4.59 -26.30 19.98
C ASP A 560 4.11 -25.70 21.29
N ILE A 561 3.40 -24.57 21.21
CA ILE A 561 2.94 -23.77 22.35
C ILE A 561 1.44 -23.94 22.50
N GLY A 562 1.00 -24.35 23.68
CA GLY A 562 -0.39 -24.67 23.94
C GLY A 562 -0.68 -24.87 25.43
N PRO A 563 -1.49 -25.89 25.77
CA PRO A 563 -2.23 -26.81 24.88
C PRO A 563 -3.45 -26.18 24.19
N ARG A 564 -3.96 -25.03 24.70
CA ARG A 564 -5.10 -24.28 24.18
C ARG A 564 -4.73 -22.79 24.01
N ALA A 565 -5.72 -21.95 23.81
CA ALA A 565 -5.56 -20.50 23.66
C ALA A 565 -5.80 -19.75 24.97
N GLY A 566 -5.35 -18.49 25.05
CA GLY A 566 -5.56 -17.57 26.16
C GLY A 566 -5.02 -18.09 27.49
N ILE A 567 -5.83 -18.06 28.55
CA ILE A 567 -5.44 -18.53 29.90
C ILE A 567 -5.11 -20.01 29.98
N HIS A 568 -5.63 -20.80 29.04
CA HIS A 568 -5.37 -22.24 28.92
C HIS A 568 -4.16 -22.57 28.03
N GLY A 569 -3.51 -21.53 27.47
CA GLY A 569 -2.27 -21.62 26.69
C GLY A 569 -1.03 -21.28 27.53
N GLY A 570 0.04 -20.89 26.87
CA GLY A 570 1.27 -20.37 27.46
C GLY A 570 2.21 -21.43 28.05
N GLU A 571 2.10 -22.69 27.63
CA GLU A 571 2.97 -23.80 28.04
C GLU A 571 3.67 -24.39 26.80
N ILE A 572 4.84 -24.99 26.98
CA ILE A 572 5.50 -25.78 25.94
C ILE A 572 4.91 -27.19 25.95
N VAL A 573 4.14 -27.54 24.94
CA VAL A 573 3.53 -28.86 24.78
C VAL A 573 4.54 -29.87 24.26
N ALA A 574 5.28 -29.47 23.23
CA ALA A 574 6.32 -30.31 22.62
C ALA A 574 7.43 -29.45 22.06
N LYS A 575 8.66 -29.94 22.00
CA LYS A 575 9.81 -29.29 21.39
C LYS A 575 10.80 -30.30 20.84
N GLY A 576 11.49 -29.96 19.77
CA GLY A 576 12.49 -30.82 19.15
C GLY A 576 12.36 -30.86 17.63
N SER A 577 12.78 -31.96 17.03
CA SER A 577 12.64 -32.23 15.60
C SER A 577 11.18 -32.44 15.20
N LEU A 578 10.90 -32.44 13.90
CA LEU A 578 9.59 -32.80 13.36
C LEU A 578 9.08 -34.15 13.90
N ASN A 579 9.97 -35.13 14.01
CA ASN A 579 9.60 -36.47 14.51
C ASN A 579 9.19 -36.45 16.00
N ASP A 580 9.84 -35.60 16.81
CA ASP A 580 9.50 -35.44 18.22
C ASP A 580 8.10 -34.84 18.38
N ILE A 581 7.76 -33.83 17.57
CA ILE A 581 6.43 -33.21 17.56
C ILE A 581 5.37 -34.24 17.11
N MET A 582 5.62 -34.96 16.02
CA MET A 582 4.70 -35.97 15.50
C MET A 582 4.48 -37.15 16.48
N ALA A 583 5.47 -37.51 17.30
CA ALA A 583 5.38 -38.56 18.30
C ALA A 583 4.59 -38.13 19.55
N CYS A 584 4.52 -36.84 19.85
CA CYS A 584 3.83 -36.28 21.01
C CYS A 584 2.31 -36.40 20.83
N LYS A 585 1.64 -37.13 21.72
CA LYS A 585 0.17 -37.33 21.68
C LYS A 585 -0.61 -36.10 22.23
N ASP A 586 0.02 -35.32 23.04
CA ASP A 586 -0.58 -34.09 23.62
C ASP A 586 -0.50 -32.89 22.67
N SER A 587 0.30 -33.00 21.60
CA SER A 587 0.46 -31.97 20.57
C SER A 587 -0.64 -32.09 19.53
N LEU A 588 -1.52 -31.09 19.49
CA LEU A 588 -2.54 -30.97 18.45
C LEU A 588 -1.91 -30.75 17.06
N THR A 589 -0.85 -29.97 16.99
CA THR A 589 -0.02 -29.79 15.79
C THR A 589 0.55 -31.12 15.34
N GLY A 590 1.11 -31.89 16.26
CA GLY A 590 1.63 -33.23 15.99
C GLY A 590 0.58 -34.20 15.48
N ASP A 591 -0.67 -34.10 15.95
CA ASP A 591 -1.79 -34.91 15.46
C ASP A 591 -2.09 -34.67 13.98
N TYR A 592 -2.09 -33.40 13.53
CA TYR A 592 -2.30 -33.04 12.12
C TYR A 592 -1.10 -33.41 11.25
N LEU A 593 0.13 -33.11 11.69
CA LEU A 593 1.35 -33.44 10.95
C LEU A 593 1.56 -34.97 10.76
N ALA A 594 1.13 -35.77 11.76
CA ALA A 594 1.19 -37.22 11.70
C ALA A 594 -0.02 -37.86 10.97
N GLY A 595 -0.99 -37.06 10.54
CA GLY A 595 -2.22 -37.55 9.88
C GLY A 595 -3.21 -38.25 10.82
N ARG A 596 -3.00 -38.20 12.16
CA ARG A 596 -3.96 -38.76 13.14
C ARG A 596 -5.26 -37.99 13.14
N LYS A 597 -5.20 -36.67 12.89
CA LYS A 597 -6.32 -35.78 12.60
C LYS A 597 -6.18 -35.21 11.20
N LYS A 598 -7.25 -35.14 10.47
CA LYS A 598 -7.28 -34.55 9.12
C LYS A 598 -8.64 -33.92 8.83
N ILE A 599 -8.66 -33.02 7.91
CA ILE A 599 -9.88 -32.43 7.36
C ILE A 599 -10.35 -33.35 6.24
N GLU A 600 -11.52 -33.98 6.45
CA GLU A 600 -12.06 -34.97 5.54
C GLU A 600 -12.63 -34.33 4.28
N LEU A 601 -12.59 -35.06 3.16
CA LEU A 601 -13.25 -34.67 1.92
C LEU A 601 -14.78 -34.79 2.07
N PRO A 602 -15.57 -33.88 1.48
CA PRO A 602 -17.02 -34.01 1.49
C PRO A 602 -17.45 -35.28 0.72
N ALA A 603 -18.39 -36.03 1.29
CA ALA A 603 -18.91 -37.26 0.65
C ALA A 603 -19.59 -36.96 -0.71
N LYS A 604 -20.16 -35.78 -0.87
CA LYS A 604 -20.77 -35.30 -2.11
C LYS A 604 -20.59 -33.77 -2.20
N ARG A 605 -20.20 -33.26 -3.37
CA ARG A 605 -20.14 -31.81 -3.63
C ARG A 605 -21.50 -31.31 -4.05
N ARG A 606 -21.80 -30.07 -3.63
CA ARG A 606 -23.00 -29.35 -4.03
C ARG A 606 -22.85 -28.89 -5.49
N THR A 607 -23.94 -28.94 -6.25
CA THR A 607 -24.01 -28.46 -7.64
C THR A 607 -25.15 -27.47 -7.76
N SER A 608 -25.03 -26.55 -8.70
CA SER A 608 -26.05 -25.54 -8.97
C SER A 608 -26.21 -25.27 -10.46
N ASP A 609 -27.48 -25.12 -10.91
CA ASP A 609 -27.79 -24.67 -12.26
C ASP A 609 -27.96 -23.15 -12.36
N LYS A 610 -27.81 -22.44 -11.24
CA LYS A 610 -27.92 -20.99 -11.14
C LYS A 610 -26.55 -20.38 -10.96
N TYR A 611 -26.26 -19.30 -11.68
CA TYR A 611 -24.93 -18.69 -11.69
C TYR A 611 -25.03 -17.16 -11.64
N ILE A 612 -24.01 -16.54 -11.02
CA ILE A 612 -23.63 -15.16 -11.33
C ILE A 612 -22.57 -15.24 -12.43
N GLU A 613 -22.80 -14.58 -13.56
CA GLU A 613 -21.86 -14.55 -14.68
C GLU A 613 -21.20 -13.18 -14.79
N VAL A 614 -19.87 -13.12 -14.68
CA VAL A 614 -19.05 -11.95 -14.97
C VAL A 614 -18.51 -12.11 -16.38
N ILE A 615 -18.85 -11.18 -17.28
CA ILE A 615 -18.50 -11.23 -18.69
C ILE A 615 -17.52 -10.12 -19.03
N GLY A 616 -16.41 -10.47 -19.67
CA GLY A 616 -15.39 -9.55 -20.13
C GLY A 616 -14.67 -8.82 -18.99
N ALA A 617 -14.32 -9.53 -17.91
CA ALA A 617 -13.55 -8.96 -16.79
C ALA A 617 -12.16 -8.55 -17.26
N GLY A 618 -11.84 -7.25 -17.24
CA GLY A 618 -10.63 -6.65 -17.80
C GLY A 618 -9.94 -5.66 -16.87
N GLU A 619 -10.20 -5.70 -15.56
CA GLU A 619 -9.57 -4.81 -14.58
C GLU A 619 -8.16 -5.27 -14.26
N ASN A 620 -7.25 -4.31 -14.10
CA ASN A 620 -5.83 -4.53 -13.84
C ASN A 620 -5.21 -5.49 -14.89
N ASN A 621 -4.73 -6.66 -14.45
CA ASN A 621 -4.10 -7.65 -15.31
C ASN A 621 -5.07 -8.66 -15.95
N LEU A 622 -6.38 -8.61 -15.66
CA LEU A 622 -7.36 -9.53 -16.22
C LEU A 622 -7.48 -9.39 -17.74
N LYS A 623 -7.53 -10.51 -18.46
CA LYS A 623 -7.48 -10.60 -19.93
C LYS A 623 -8.87 -10.72 -20.57
N ASN A 624 -9.86 -9.91 -20.16
CA ASN A 624 -11.24 -9.95 -20.62
C ASN A 624 -11.89 -11.32 -20.47
N ILE A 625 -11.73 -11.95 -19.32
CA ILE A 625 -12.20 -13.28 -19.03
C ILE A 625 -13.69 -13.32 -18.70
N ASP A 626 -14.33 -14.45 -19.03
CA ASP A 626 -15.71 -14.76 -18.66
C ASP A 626 -15.71 -15.81 -17.55
N VAL A 627 -16.38 -15.51 -16.43
CA VAL A 627 -16.36 -16.37 -15.23
C VAL A 627 -17.76 -16.58 -14.67
N LYS A 628 -18.07 -17.84 -14.28
CA LYS A 628 -19.33 -18.23 -13.66
C LYS A 628 -19.13 -18.62 -12.20
N PHE A 629 -19.94 -18.03 -11.32
CA PHE A 629 -19.99 -18.36 -9.90
C PHE A 629 -21.30 -19.10 -9.60
N PRO A 630 -21.26 -20.40 -9.29
CA PRO A 630 -22.48 -21.17 -8.98
C PRO A 630 -23.07 -20.68 -7.65
N LEU A 631 -24.41 -20.54 -7.61
CA LEU A 631 -25.15 -20.10 -6.43
C LEU A 631 -25.39 -21.26 -5.46
N GLY A 632 -25.44 -21.00 -4.16
CA GLY A 632 -25.68 -22.02 -3.12
C GLY A 632 -24.52 -23.00 -2.96
N THR A 633 -23.31 -22.59 -3.29
CA THR A 633 -22.10 -23.41 -3.20
C THR A 633 -20.97 -22.70 -2.44
N LEU A 634 -19.98 -23.48 -1.99
CA LEU A 634 -18.68 -22.99 -1.57
C LEU A 634 -17.76 -22.92 -2.79
N THR A 635 -17.58 -21.74 -3.34
CA THR A 635 -16.71 -21.48 -4.49
C THR A 635 -15.38 -20.88 -4.03
N THR A 636 -14.26 -21.50 -4.40
CA THR A 636 -12.93 -20.98 -4.08
C THR A 636 -12.26 -20.41 -5.34
N VAL A 637 -11.75 -19.17 -5.24
CA VAL A 637 -10.96 -18.52 -6.29
C VAL A 637 -9.48 -18.67 -5.93
N THR A 638 -8.75 -19.39 -6.78
CA THR A 638 -7.38 -19.82 -6.56
C THR A 638 -6.42 -19.29 -7.62
N GLY A 639 -5.15 -19.56 -7.47
CA GLY A 639 -4.07 -19.20 -8.40
C GLY A 639 -2.90 -18.53 -7.69
N VAL A 640 -1.79 -18.38 -8.40
CA VAL A 640 -0.56 -17.79 -7.85
C VAL A 640 -0.76 -16.34 -7.39
N SER A 641 0.16 -15.83 -6.57
CA SER A 641 0.15 -14.44 -6.12
C SER A 641 0.20 -13.48 -7.33
N GLY A 642 -0.67 -12.45 -7.34
CA GLY A 642 -0.77 -11.51 -8.46
C GLY A 642 -1.48 -12.04 -9.72
N SER A 643 -2.14 -13.19 -9.69
CA SER A 643 -2.87 -13.75 -10.85
C SER A 643 -4.17 -13.05 -11.21
N GLY A 644 -4.66 -12.11 -10.37
CA GLY A 644 -5.88 -11.32 -10.62
C GLY A 644 -7.09 -11.71 -9.77
N LYS A 645 -6.94 -12.57 -8.77
CA LYS A 645 -8.03 -13.03 -7.88
C LYS A 645 -8.82 -11.87 -7.26
N SER A 646 -8.13 -10.97 -6.58
CA SER A 646 -8.77 -9.81 -5.93
C SER A 646 -9.35 -8.82 -6.94
N SER A 647 -8.76 -8.68 -8.14
CA SER A 647 -9.33 -7.89 -9.23
C SER A 647 -10.68 -8.44 -9.70
N LEU A 648 -10.80 -9.77 -9.84
CA LEU A 648 -12.04 -10.42 -10.23
C LEU A 648 -13.10 -10.34 -9.12
N VAL A 649 -12.73 -10.71 -7.89
CA VAL A 649 -13.69 -10.88 -6.79
C VAL A 649 -13.99 -9.56 -6.10
N ASN A 650 -12.95 -8.82 -5.66
CA ASN A 650 -13.15 -7.61 -4.85
C ASN A 650 -13.47 -6.39 -5.74
N GLU A 651 -12.71 -6.18 -6.83
CA GLU A 651 -12.88 -4.98 -7.65
C GLU A 651 -14.09 -5.07 -8.60
N ILE A 652 -14.41 -6.26 -9.12
CA ILE A 652 -15.53 -6.42 -10.08
C ILE A 652 -16.76 -7.00 -9.38
N LEU A 653 -16.73 -8.27 -8.94
CA LEU A 653 -17.90 -8.97 -8.42
C LEU A 653 -18.50 -8.28 -7.19
N TYR A 654 -17.69 -8.02 -6.16
CA TYR A 654 -18.13 -7.39 -4.90
C TYR A 654 -18.68 -5.98 -5.13
N LYS A 655 -17.92 -5.14 -5.83
CA LYS A 655 -18.33 -3.75 -6.05
C LYS A 655 -19.61 -3.65 -6.89
N MET A 656 -19.78 -4.47 -7.95
CA MET A 656 -21.02 -4.50 -8.73
C MET A 656 -22.20 -5.04 -7.92
N ALA A 657 -22.00 -6.13 -7.18
CA ALA A 657 -23.05 -6.67 -6.33
C ALA A 657 -23.47 -5.67 -5.25
N THR A 658 -22.52 -5.00 -4.61
CA THR A 658 -22.78 -3.96 -3.60
C THR A 658 -23.47 -2.74 -4.21
N ARG A 659 -23.09 -2.33 -5.42
CA ARG A 659 -23.75 -1.24 -6.16
C ARG A 659 -25.22 -1.59 -6.48
N LYS A 660 -25.47 -2.79 -7.01
CA LYS A 660 -26.83 -3.20 -7.44
C LYS A 660 -27.75 -3.52 -6.25
N ILE A 661 -27.25 -4.23 -5.24
CA ILE A 661 -28.07 -4.75 -4.11
C ILE A 661 -28.14 -3.75 -2.97
N ASN A 662 -26.98 -3.26 -2.51
CA ASN A 662 -26.91 -2.34 -1.37
C ASN A 662 -27.05 -0.87 -1.79
N LYS A 663 -27.23 -0.59 -3.09
CA LYS A 663 -27.29 0.77 -3.68
C LYS A 663 -26.08 1.62 -3.25
N SER A 664 -24.90 0.99 -3.16
CA SER A 664 -23.65 1.63 -2.77
C SER A 664 -23.01 2.31 -3.99
N LYS A 665 -22.27 3.37 -3.74
CA LYS A 665 -21.71 4.31 -4.70
C LYS A 665 -20.28 3.95 -5.16
N VAL A 666 -19.91 2.68 -5.08
CA VAL A 666 -18.58 2.20 -5.44
C VAL A 666 -18.46 1.95 -6.95
N HIS A 667 -17.33 2.36 -7.51
CA HIS A 667 -16.98 2.00 -8.89
C HIS A 667 -16.48 0.57 -8.95
N ALA A 668 -17.10 -0.21 -9.86
CA ALA A 668 -16.59 -1.53 -10.19
C ALA A 668 -15.48 -1.44 -11.24
N GLY A 669 -14.52 -2.35 -11.17
CA GLY A 669 -13.46 -2.48 -12.16
C GLY A 669 -14.00 -2.79 -13.57
N ARG A 670 -13.17 -2.61 -14.58
CA ARG A 670 -13.55 -2.79 -16.01
C ARG A 670 -14.10 -4.18 -16.28
N HIS A 671 -15.30 -4.23 -16.82
CA HIS A 671 -16.00 -5.44 -17.27
C HIS A 671 -17.07 -5.07 -18.29
N LYS A 672 -17.53 -6.04 -19.09
CA LYS A 672 -18.60 -5.77 -20.06
C LYS A 672 -19.99 -5.84 -19.42
N LYS A 673 -20.28 -6.90 -18.67
CA LYS A 673 -21.60 -7.14 -18.08
C LYS A 673 -21.53 -8.14 -16.94
N ILE A 674 -22.45 -8.01 -15.96
CA ILE A 674 -22.71 -9.05 -14.95
C ILE A 674 -24.17 -9.46 -15.01
N LYS A 675 -24.43 -10.77 -14.98
CA LYS A 675 -25.77 -11.36 -14.97
C LYS A 675 -26.00 -12.14 -13.67
N GLY A 676 -27.27 -12.36 -13.30
CA GLY A 676 -27.66 -13.22 -12.19
C GLY A 676 -27.60 -12.58 -10.80
N LEU A 677 -27.26 -11.30 -10.66
CA LEU A 677 -27.27 -10.56 -9.38
C LEU A 677 -28.69 -10.32 -8.84
N ASP A 678 -29.71 -10.46 -9.64
CA ASP A 678 -31.13 -10.39 -9.24
C ASP A 678 -31.58 -11.59 -8.36
N GLN A 679 -30.80 -12.66 -8.34
CA GLN A 679 -31.03 -13.85 -7.51
C GLN A 679 -30.48 -13.70 -6.09
N ILE A 680 -29.81 -12.57 -5.79
CA ILE A 680 -29.17 -12.28 -4.51
C ILE A 680 -29.88 -11.08 -3.86
N ASP A 681 -30.19 -11.20 -2.58
CA ASP A 681 -30.83 -10.15 -1.78
C ASP A 681 -29.84 -9.33 -0.92
N LYS A 682 -28.67 -9.88 -0.62
CA LYS A 682 -27.68 -9.28 0.27
C LYS A 682 -26.26 -9.67 -0.11
N VAL A 683 -25.30 -8.74 0.03
CA VAL A 683 -23.89 -8.96 -0.18
C VAL A 683 -23.10 -8.56 1.06
N ILE A 684 -22.19 -9.43 1.48
CA ILE A 684 -21.35 -9.24 2.66
C ILE A 684 -19.92 -9.59 2.29
N ALA A 685 -19.01 -8.61 2.40
CA ALA A 685 -17.58 -8.87 2.33
C ALA A 685 -16.97 -8.95 3.72
N ILE A 686 -16.13 -9.95 3.90
CA ILE A 686 -15.39 -10.21 5.14
C ILE A 686 -13.92 -10.21 4.81
N ASP A 687 -13.27 -9.10 5.09
CA ASP A 687 -11.84 -8.86 4.85
C ASP A 687 -11.07 -8.72 6.17
N GLN A 688 -9.75 -8.63 6.09
CA GLN A 688 -8.85 -8.50 7.24
C GLN A 688 -8.79 -7.07 7.82
N SER A 689 -9.58 -6.12 7.31
CA SER A 689 -9.58 -4.76 7.83
C SER A 689 -10.05 -4.72 9.29
N PRO A 690 -9.51 -3.83 10.13
CA PRO A 690 -9.92 -3.71 11.53
C PRO A 690 -11.42 -3.47 11.68
N ILE A 691 -12.04 -4.03 12.73
CA ILE A 691 -13.46 -3.80 13.08
C ILE A 691 -13.75 -2.35 13.53
N GLY A 692 -12.72 -1.53 13.65
CA GLY A 692 -12.78 -0.10 13.96
C GLY A 692 -11.39 0.50 14.06
N ARG A 693 -11.32 1.83 14.04
CA ARG A 693 -10.05 2.59 14.00
C ARG A 693 -9.64 3.17 15.35
N THR A 694 -10.46 3.00 16.38
CA THR A 694 -10.23 3.60 17.70
C THR A 694 -10.27 2.52 18.78
N PRO A 695 -9.61 2.72 19.93
CA PRO A 695 -9.68 1.80 21.07
C PRO A 695 -11.09 1.56 21.61
N ARG A 696 -12.07 2.38 21.24
CA ARG A 696 -13.50 2.20 21.63
C ARG A 696 -14.21 1.11 20.85
N SER A 697 -13.72 0.80 19.65
CA SER A 697 -14.23 -0.34 18.89
C SER A 697 -13.66 -1.62 19.49
N ASN A 698 -14.52 -2.57 19.76
CA ASN A 698 -14.16 -3.87 20.34
C ASN A 698 -15.17 -4.96 19.90
N PRO A 699 -14.90 -6.24 20.14
CA PRO A 699 -15.81 -7.33 19.79
C PRO A 699 -17.24 -7.13 20.34
N ALA A 700 -17.37 -6.65 21.59
CA ALA A 700 -18.67 -6.42 22.20
C ALA A 700 -19.52 -5.37 21.47
N THR A 701 -18.89 -4.28 21.05
CA THR A 701 -19.60 -3.19 20.33
C THR A 701 -19.94 -3.61 18.91
N TYR A 702 -19.03 -4.31 18.23
CA TYR A 702 -19.21 -4.74 16.84
C TYR A 702 -20.33 -5.78 16.69
N THR A 703 -20.34 -6.81 17.54
CA THR A 703 -21.40 -7.85 17.57
C THR A 703 -22.71 -7.35 18.17
N LYS A 704 -22.74 -6.13 18.71
CA LYS A 704 -23.87 -5.54 19.45
C LYS A 704 -24.27 -6.37 20.67
N VAL A 705 -23.37 -7.19 21.24
CA VAL A 705 -23.61 -7.87 22.52
C VAL A 705 -23.56 -6.88 23.67
N PHE A 706 -22.75 -5.81 23.54
CA PHE A 706 -22.64 -4.76 24.54
C PHE A 706 -23.97 -4.04 24.84
N ASP A 707 -24.84 -3.93 23.84
CA ASP A 707 -26.16 -3.35 24.05
C ASP A 707 -26.99 -4.15 25.06
N ALA A 708 -26.96 -5.49 24.95
CA ALA A 708 -27.66 -6.37 25.91
C ALA A 708 -26.98 -6.38 27.30
N ILE A 709 -25.64 -6.31 27.35
CA ILE A 709 -24.90 -6.21 28.62
C ILE A 709 -25.27 -4.93 29.35
N ARG A 710 -25.35 -3.79 28.67
CA ARG A 710 -25.78 -2.51 29.26
C ARG A 710 -27.22 -2.54 29.79
N ASP A 711 -28.12 -3.26 29.09
CA ASP A 711 -29.50 -3.46 29.55
C ASP A 711 -29.51 -4.24 30.85
N VAL A 712 -28.73 -5.30 31.00
CA VAL A 712 -28.60 -6.08 32.23
C VAL A 712 -28.11 -5.21 33.40
N PHE A 713 -27.06 -4.40 33.18
CA PHE A 713 -26.57 -3.49 34.23
C PHE A 713 -27.60 -2.42 34.63
N ALA A 714 -28.35 -1.85 33.68
CA ALA A 714 -29.39 -0.88 33.94
C ALA A 714 -30.56 -1.49 34.73
N MET A 715 -30.80 -2.79 34.64
CA MET A 715 -31.84 -3.51 35.37
C MET A 715 -31.46 -3.87 36.81
N THR A 716 -30.18 -3.73 37.21
CA THR A 716 -29.73 -4.02 38.57
C THR A 716 -30.41 -3.08 39.60
N ASN A 717 -30.61 -3.57 40.84
CA ASN A 717 -31.19 -2.77 41.91
C ASN A 717 -30.36 -1.52 42.20
N GLN A 718 -29.03 -1.62 42.20
CA GLN A 718 -28.12 -0.50 42.42
C GLN A 718 -28.29 0.59 41.35
N ALA A 719 -28.38 0.20 40.05
CA ALA A 719 -28.59 1.15 38.97
C ALA A 719 -29.94 1.86 39.10
N LYS A 720 -31.01 1.11 39.40
CA LYS A 720 -32.38 1.68 39.63
C LYS A 720 -32.39 2.65 40.78
N MET A 721 -31.76 2.33 41.91
CA MET A 721 -31.71 3.22 43.10
C MET A 721 -30.97 4.53 42.79
N LYS A 722 -29.96 4.50 41.92
CA LYS A 722 -29.20 5.68 41.48
C LYS A 722 -29.81 6.37 40.25
N GLY A 723 -30.93 5.88 39.72
CA GLY A 723 -31.54 6.41 38.49
C GLY A 723 -30.70 6.25 37.24
N PHE A 724 -29.80 5.28 37.21
CA PHE A 724 -28.89 5.04 36.08
C PHE A 724 -29.60 4.27 34.97
N GLN A 725 -29.66 4.89 33.79
CA GLN A 725 -30.22 4.30 32.59
C GLN A 725 -29.12 3.62 31.75
N LYS A 726 -29.48 2.86 30.71
CA LYS A 726 -28.59 2.19 29.74
C LYS A 726 -27.46 3.06 29.23
N GLY A 727 -27.71 4.37 28.98
CA GLY A 727 -26.70 5.33 28.52
C GLY A 727 -25.55 5.52 29.50
N ARG A 728 -25.76 5.36 30.82
CA ARG A 728 -24.75 5.49 31.85
C ARG A 728 -23.63 4.44 31.71
N PHE A 729 -23.98 3.26 31.24
CA PHE A 729 -23.08 2.14 31.05
C PHE A 729 -22.39 2.13 29.67
N SER A 730 -22.47 3.25 28.93
CA SER A 730 -21.77 3.43 27.66
C SER A 730 -20.50 4.25 27.84
N PHE A 731 -19.35 3.72 27.46
CA PHE A 731 -18.10 4.49 27.43
C PHE A 731 -18.05 5.52 26.28
N ASN A 732 -19.02 5.54 25.37
CA ASN A 732 -19.12 6.52 24.28
C ASN A 732 -19.93 7.77 24.67
N VAL A 733 -20.73 7.70 25.73
CA VAL A 733 -21.68 8.76 26.14
C VAL A 733 -21.15 9.45 27.40
N LYS A 734 -21.32 10.78 27.46
CA LYS A 734 -21.01 11.55 28.67
C LYS A 734 -21.87 11.10 29.86
N GLY A 735 -21.32 11.20 31.04
CA GLY A 735 -22.02 10.89 32.31
C GLY A 735 -21.51 9.60 32.96
N GLY A 736 -21.24 8.51 32.19
CA GLY A 736 -20.74 7.26 32.77
C GLY A 736 -19.27 6.99 32.50
N ARG A 737 -18.74 7.57 31.43
CA ARG A 737 -17.37 7.37 31.01
C ARG A 737 -16.36 8.18 31.80
N CYS A 738 -15.10 7.76 31.77
CA CYS A 738 -14.00 8.60 32.23
C CYS A 738 -13.84 9.80 31.27
N GLU A 739 -13.90 11.02 31.78
CA GLU A 739 -13.80 12.23 30.94
C GLU A 739 -12.37 12.57 30.58
N ALA A 740 -11.34 12.10 31.32
CA ALA A 740 -9.93 12.31 30.99
C ALA A 740 -9.55 11.62 29.67
N CYS A 741 -9.84 10.33 29.53
CA CYS A 741 -9.62 9.57 28.29
C CYS A 741 -10.87 9.54 27.37
N LYS A 742 -11.96 10.21 27.74
CA LYS A 742 -13.24 10.22 27.01
C LYS A 742 -13.79 8.82 26.69
N GLY A 743 -13.45 7.82 27.51
CA GLY A 743 -13.87 6.44 27.36
C GLY A 743 -12.96 5.54 26.53
N ASP A 744 -11.80 6.02 26.08
CA ASP A 744 -10.83 5.22 25.33
C ASP A 744 -10.11 4.20 26.24
N GLY A 745 -9.96 4.50 27.54
CA GLY A 745 -9.16 3.74 28.49
C GLY A 745 -7.67 4.07 28.41
N THR A 746 -7.22 4.57 27.28
CA THR A 746 -5.84 4.95 26.98
C THR A 746 -5.79 6.41 26.50
N ILE A 747 -4.61 7.02 26.59
CA ILE A 747 -4.28 8.33 26.04
C ILE A 747 -3.32 8.11 24.88
N LYS A 748 -3.67 8.63 23.73
CA LYS A 748 -2.80 8.60 22.55
C LYS A 748 -1.74 9.68 22.68
N VAL A 749 -0.47 9.29 22.63
CA VAL A 749 0.68 10.19 22.56
C VAL A 749 1.18 10.19 21.12
N ASP A 750 1.10 11.34 20.46
CA ASP A 750 1.63 11.53 19.12
C ASP A 750 3.15 11.69 19.20
N MET A 751 3.87 10.76 18.60
CA MET A 751 5.33 10.71 18.60
C MET A 751 5.96 11.35 17.35
N MET A 752 5.21 12.14 16.58
CA MET A 752 5.62 12.87 15.36
C MET A 752 6.33 12.03 14.30
N PHE A 753 7.47 11.44 14.60
CA PHE A 753 8.30 10.65 13.67
C PHE A 753 8.26 9.14 13.92
N LEU A 754 7.67 8.73 15.04
CA LEU A 754 7.50 7.32 15.43
C LEU A 754 6.01 6.95 15.41
N PRO A 755 5.67 5.66 15.44
CA PRO A 755 4.28 5.24 15.61
C PRO A 755 3.69 5.79 16.91
N ASP A 756 2.40 6.19 16.86
CA ASP A 756 1.67 6.67 18.03
C ASP A 756 1.69 5.64 19.17
N VAL A 757 1.95 6.11 20.39
CA VAL A 757 1.96 5.27 21.59
C VAL A 757 0.66 5.48 22.36
N TYR A 758 0.05 4.37 22.80
CA TYR A 758 -1.14 4.38 23.63
C TYR A 758 -0.78 4.01 25.07
N VAL A 759 -0.93 4.98 25.98
CA VAL A 759 -0.61 4.81 27.40
C VAL A 759 -1.90 4.66 28.20
N PRO A 760 -2.00 3.73 29.17
CA PRO A 760 -3.18 3.64 30.04
C PRO A 760 -3.51 4.97 30.69
N CYS A 761 -4.79 5.30 30.76
CA CYS A 761 -5.24 6.55 31.38
C CYS A 761 -4.97 6.54 32.89
N GLU A 762 -4.26 7.51 33.42
CA GLU A 762 -3.89 7.64 34.82
C GLU A 762 -5.11 7.81 35.75
N VAL A 763 -6.24 8.35 35.25
CA VAL A 763 -7.46 8.59 36.06
C VAL A 763 -8.30 7.34 36.20
N CYS A 764 -8.50 6.56 35.13
CA CYS A 764 -9.36 5.37 35.18
C CYS A 764 -8.54 4.05 35.12
N HIS A 765 -7.23 4.11 34.99
CA HIS A 765 -6.33 2.94 34.92
C HIS A 765 -6.82 1.88 33.90
N GLY A 766 -7.20 2.34 32.71
CA GLY A 766 -7.71 1.47 31.65
C GLY A 766 -9.19 1.14 31.71
N LYS A 767 -9.88 1.38 32.81
CA LYS A 767 -11.26 0.93 33.07
C LYS A 767 -12.33 1.64 32.25
N ARG A 768 -12.04 2.73 31.53
CA ARG A 768 -12.92 3.49 30.63
C ARG A 768 -14.07 4.25 31.29
N TYR A 769 -14.47 3.94 32.52
CA TYR A 769 -15.59 4.50 33.23
C TYR A 769 -15.20 5.37 34.43
N ASN A 770 -16.12 6.21 34.88
CA ASN A 770 -15.98 6.92 36.13
C ASN A 770 -16.29 6.01 37.32
N ARG A 771 -15.82 6.42 38.51
CA ARG A 771 -15.96 5.66 39.76
C ARG A 771 -17.37 5.28 40.11
N GLU A 772 -18.35 6.22 39.97
CA GLU A 772 -19.76 5.98 40.30
C GLU A 772 -20.41 4.89 39.43
N THR A 773 -20.03 4.80 38.14
CA THR A 773 -20.54 3.75 37.23
C THR A 773 -19.98 2.39 37.62
N LEU A 774 -18.71 2.32 38.03
CA LEU A 774 -18.05 1.08 38.49
C LEU A 774 -18.57 0.57 39.85
N GLU A 775 -19.24 1.37 40.62
CA GLU A 775 -19.89 0.91 41.86
C GLU A 775 -21.05 -0.06 41.57
N VAL A 776 -21.70 0.05 40.39
CA VAL A 776 -22.80 -0.84 40.02
C VAL A 776 -22.26 -2.21 39.62
N LYS A 777 -22.71 -3.25 40.32
CA LYS A 777 -22.26 -4.64 40.08
C LYS A 777 -23.43 -5.54 39.68
N PHE A 778 -23.09 -6.46 38.72
CA PHE A 778 -23.95 -7.58 38.35
C PHE A 778 -23.20 -8.88 38.66
N LYS A 779 -23.78 -9.79 39.42
CA LYS A 779 -23.14 -11.02 39.96
C LYS A 779 -21.73 -10.71 40.56
N GLY A 780 -21.56 -9.60 41.26
CA GLY A 780 -20.33 -9.21 41.92
C GLY A 780 -19.29 -8.46 41.06
N LYS A 781 -19.48 -8.38 39.74
CA LYS A 781 -18.55 -7.73 38.79
C LYS A 781 -19.08 -6.41 38.26
N ASP A 782 -18.21 -5.41 38.12
CA ASP A 782 -18.53 -4.16 37.47
C ASP A 782 -18.46 -4.30 35.93
N ILE A 783 -18.94 -3.27 35.21
CA ILE A 783 -19.00 -3.35 33.74
C ILE A 783 -17.62 -3.38 33.06
N SER A 784 -16.58 -2.82 33.68
CA SER A 784 -15.20 -2.92 33.16
C SER A 784 -14.64 -4.33 33.33
N GLU A 785 -14.86 -4.94 34.51
CA GLU A 785 -14.49 -6.32 34.77
C GLU A 785 -15.19 -7.31 33.83
N VAL A 786 -16.44 -7.00 33.42
CA VAL A 786 -17.16 -7.82 32.41
C VAL A 786 -16.56 -7.65 31.02
N LEU A 787 -16.13 -6.45 30.66
CA LEU A 787 -15.44 -6.23 29.37
C LEU A 787 -14.05 -6.88 29.33
N ASP A 788 -13.41 -7.07 30.48
CA ASP A 788 -12.12 -7.73 30.61
C ASP A 788 -12.22 -9.28 30.60
N MET A 789 -13.42 -9.83 30.74
CA MET A 789 -13.65 -11.28 30.60
C MET A 789 -13.33 -11.73 29.17
N THR A 790 -12.85 -12.96 29.05
CA THR A 790 -12.81 -13.67 27.77
C THR A 790 -14.23 -14.00 27.29
N VAL A 791 -14.37 -14.31 26.01
CA VAL A 791 -15.65 -14.76 25.45
C VAL A 791 -16.13 -16.04 26.15
N GLU A 792 -15.23 -16.97 26.47
CA GLU A 792 -15.52 -18.23 27.18
C GLU A 792 -16.06 -17.96 28.58
N GLU A 793 -15.36 -17.14 29.39
CA GLU A 793 -15.82 -16.71 30.72
C GLU A 793 -17.16 -15.96 30.65
N GLY A 794 -17.34 -15.14 29.61
CA GLY A 794 -18.58 -14.40 29.40
C GLY A 794 -19.78 -15.30 29.12
N ILE A 795 -19.59 -16.42 28.41
CA ILE A 795 -20.67 -17.43 28.17
C ILE A 795 -21.12 -18.02 29.51
N GLU A 796 -20.20 -18.44 30.37
CA GLU A 796 -20.51 -18.98 31.69
C GLU A 796 -21.16 -17.92 32.60
N PHE A 797 -20.58 -16.71 32.64
CA PHE A 797 -21.11 -15.62 33.50
C PHE A 797 -22.54 -15.22 33.14
N PHE A 798 -22.88 -15.18 31.86
CA PHE A 798 -24.18 -14.82 31.34
C PHE A 798 -25.08 -16.01 31.00
N GLU A 799 -24.86 -17.22 31.53
CA GLU A 799 -25.62 -18.45 31.23
C GLU A 799 -27.15 -18.25 31.20
N ASN A 800 -27.67 -17.40 32.10
CA ASN A 800 -29.11 -17.11 32.26
C ASN A 800 -29.58 -15.93 31.39
N GLN A 801 -28.78 -15.45 30.44
CA GLN A 801 -29.06 -14.34 29.52
C GLN A 801 -28.95 -14.79 28.04
N PRO A 802 -29.98 -15.48 27.48
CA PRO A 802 -29.90 -16.11 26.17
C PRO A 802 -29.51 -15.17 25.03
N SER A 803 -29.91 -13.88 25.10
CA SER A 803 -29.58 -12.87 24.09
C SER A 803 -28.08 -12.50 24.04
N ILE A 804 -27.39 -12.61 25.18
CA ILE A 804 -25.95 -12.40 25.31
C ILE A 804 -25.22 -13.67 24.91
N VAL A 805 -25.58 -14.82 25.51
CA VAL A 805 -24.96 -16.13 25.27
C VAL A 805 -24.95 -16.47 23.79
N ARG A 806 -26.08 -16.30 23.07
CA ARG A 806 -26.15 -16.61 21.64
C ARG A 806 -25.10 -15.85 20.82
N LYS A 807 -24.82 -14.59 21.12
CA LYS A 807 -23.82 -13.78 20.39
C LYS A 807 -22.40 -14.12 20.80
N LEU A 808 -22.15 -14.42 22.07
CA LEU A 808 -20.85 -14.86 22.54
C LEU A 808 -20.54 -16.27 22.00
N GLN A 809 -21.57 -17.15 21.89
CA GLN A 809 -21.40 -18.48 21.31
C GLN A 809 -20.93 -18.43 19.84
N THR A 810 -21.44 -17.48 19.03
CA THR A 810 -20.96 -17.35 17.64
C THR A 810 -19.49 -16.90 17.58
N LEU A 811 -19.00 -16.11 18.54
CA LEU A 811 -17.59 -15.78 18.67
C LEU A 811 -16.77 -17.00 19.07
N TYR A 812 -17.27 -17.80 19.99
CA TYR A 812 -16.63 -19.05 20.41
C TYR A 812 -16.56 -20.08 19.27
N ASP A 813 -17.64 -20.23 18.50
CA ASP A 813 -17.74 -21.18 17.37
C ASP A 813 -16.72 -20.89 16.26
N VAL A 814 -16.35 -19.59 16.06
CA VAL A 814 -15.29 -19.21 15.11
C VAL A 814 -13.88 -19.28 15.71
N GLY A 815 -13.72 -19.87 16.90
CA GLY A 815 -12.43 -20.05 17.56
C GLY A 815 -11.90 -18.82 18.30
N LEU A 816 -12.75 -17.86 18.67
CA LEU A 816 -12.39 -16.65 19.40
C LEU A 816 -12.79 -16.69 20.89
N GLY A 817 -12.83 -17.88 21.51
CA GLY A 817 -13.16 -18.04 22.92
C GLY A 817 -12.18 -17.32 23.87
N TYR A 818 -10.95 -17.18 23.45
CA TYR A 818 -9.86 -16.62 24.25
C TYR A 818 -9.76 -15.07 24.25
N ILE A 819 -10.37 -14.38 23.29
CA ILE A 819 -10.27 -12.91 23.22
C ILE A 819 -11.12 -12.28 24.31
N LYS A 820 -10.70 -11.11 24.83
CA LYS A 820 -11.52 -10.36 25.77
C LYS A 820 -12.72 -9.72 25.05
N ILE A 821 -13.88 -9.72 25.68
CA ILE A 821 -15.11 -9.14 25.16
C ILE A 821 -14.92 -7.66 24.80
N GLY A 822 -14.15 -6.91 25.61
CA GLY A 822 -13.84 -5.49 25.43
C GLY A 822 -12.46 -5.20 24.82
N GLN A 823 -11.77 -6.19 24.24
CA GLN A 823 -10.44 -6.00 23.65
C GLN A 823 -10.46 -4.92 22.56
N PRO A 824 -9.57 -3.91 22.62
CA PRO A 824 -9.52 -2.86 21.60
C PRO A 824 -9.29 -3.43 20.19
N SER A 825 -9.98 -2.87 19.20
CA SER A 825 -9.79 -3.29 17.79
C SER A 825 -8.36 -3.08 17.26
N THR A 826 -7.61 -2.19 17.88
CA THR A 826 -6.22 -1.90 17.54
C THR A 826 -5.24 -3.01 17.99
N GLU A 827 -5.66 -3.86 18.90
CA GLU A 827 -4.89 -4.99 19.45
C GLU A 827 -5.23 -6.32 18.75
N LEU A 828 -6.35 -6.36 18.02
CA LEU A 828 -6.75 -7.56 17.28
C LEU A 828 -5.87 -7.73 16.04
N SER A 829 -5.48 -8.97 15.77
CA SER A 829 -4.87 -9.35 14.48
C SER A 829 -5.88 -9.25 13.34
N GLY A 830 -5.40 -9.20 12.09
CA GLY A 830 -6.27 -9.16 10.91
C GLY A 830 -7.22 -10.37 10.85
N GLY A 831 -6.73 -11.56 11.15
CA GLY A 831 -7.54 -12.78 11.19
C GLY A 831 -8.57 -12.79 12.32
N GLU A 832 -8.24 -12.28 13.52
CA GLU A 832 -9.20 -12.13 14.60
C GLU A 832 -10.31 -11.14 14.24
N ALA A 833 -9.97 -9.97 13.67
CA ALA A 833 -10.93 -8.98 13.21
C ALA A 833 -11.88 -9.58 12.16
N GLN A 834 -11.36 -10.37 11.22
CA GLN A 834 -12.14 -11.06 10.20
C GLN A 834 -13.10 -12.08 10.81
N ARG A 835 -12.66 -12.88 11.78
CA ARG A 835 -13.50 -13.84 12.50
C ARG A 835 -14.58 -13.16 13.34
N VAL A 836 -14.32 -11.99 13.95
CA VAL A 836 -15.37 -11.20 14.64
C VAL A 836 -16.45 -10.73 13.65
N LYS A 837 -16.06 -10.32 12.42
CA LYS A 837 -17.02 -9.98 11.36
C LYS A 837 -17.86 -11.20 10.99
N LEU A 838 -17.23 -12.35 10.76
CA LEU A 838 -17.91 -13.60 10.42
C LEU A 838 -18.89 -14.03 11.52
N ALA A 839 -18.48 -14.01 12.79
CA ALA A 839 -19.35 -14.31 13.94
C ALA A 839 -20.58 -13.40 13.99
N THR A 840 -20.40 -12.13 13.66
CA THR A 840 -21.50 -11.15 13.64
C THR A 840 -22.54 -11.50 12.57
N GLU A 841 -22.11 -11.97 11.41
CA GLU A 841 -23.04 -12.38 10.34
C GLU A 841 -23.73 -13.71 10.68
N LEU A 842 -23.02 -14.67 11.26
CA LEU A 842 -23.61 -15.93 11.75
C LEU A 842 -24.69 -15.74 12.82
N ALA A 843 -24.58 -14.69 13.63
CA ALA A 843 -25.60 -14.38 14.65
C ALA A 843 -26.93 -13.86 14.06
N LYS A 844 -26.95 -13.46 12.77
CA LYS A 844 -28.14 -12.95 12.08
C LYS A 844 -28.97 -14.11 11.50
N VAL A 845 -30.26 -13.84 11.27
CA VAL A 845 -31.13 -14.77 10.55
C VAL A 845 -30.75 -14.75 9.08
N SER A 846 -30.49 -15.91 8.50
CA SER A 846 -30.18 -16.07 7.09
C SER A 846 -31.44 -15.95 6.23
N THR A 847 -31.33 -15.25 5.08
CA THR A 847 -32.39 -15.20 4.05
C THR A 847 -32.28 -16.34 3.05
N GLY A 848 -31.14 -17.03 2.98
CA GLY A 848 -30.87 -18.08 2.01
C GLY A 848 -30.53 -17.57 0.60
N GLN A 849 -30.28 -16.27 0.44
CA GLN A 849 -29.91 -15.64 -0.84
C GLN A 849 -28.78 -14.61 -0.66
N THR A 850 -27.97 -14.79 0.40
CA THR A 850 -26.86 -13.89 0.67
C THR A 850 -25.59 -14.35 -0.04
N LEU A 851 -24.90 -13.42 -0.70
CA LEU A 851 -23.55 -13.63 -1.23
C LEU A 851 -22.51 -13.19 -0.18
N TYR A 852 -21.78 -14.17 0.34
CA TYR A 852 -20.61 -13.92 1.21
C TYR A 852 -19.35 -13.96 0.38
N ILE A 853 -18.49 -12.95 0.53
CA ILE A 853 -17.17 -12.86 -0.10
C ILE A 853 -16.15 -12.78 1.02
N LEU A 854 -15.22 -13.73 1.05
CA LEU A 854 -14.15 -13.82 2.04
C LEU A 854 -12.79 -13.74 1.33
N ASP A 855 -11.90 -12.93 1.87
CA ASP A 855 -10.55 -12.75 1.35
C ASP A 855 -9.55 -13.35 2.34
N GLU A 856 -8.93 -14.47 1.94
CA GLU A 856 -7.93 -15.24 2.69
C GLU A 856 -8.31 -15.48 4.17
N PRO A 857 -9.49 -16.11 4.45
CA PRO A 857 -9.98 -16.24 5.82
C PRO A 857 -9.16 -17.19 6.70
N THR A 858 -8.24 -17.97 6.14
CA THR A 858 -7.35 -18.89 6.90
C THR A 858 -6.08 -18.22 7.41
N THR A 859 -5.86 -16.95 7.10
CA THR A 859 -4.69 -16.18 7.51
C THR A 859 -4.49 -16.23 9.04
N GLY A 860 -3.31 -16.65 9.49
CA GLY A 860 -2.97 -16.74 10.92
C GLY A 860 -3.69 -17.84 11.68
N LEU A 861 -4.24 -18.84 11.00
CA LEU A 861 -4.96 -19.93 11.62
C LEU A 861 -4.15 -21.23 11.66
N HIS A 862 -4.11 -21.84 12.82
CA HIS A 862 -3.67 -23.22 12.97
C HIS A 862 -4.65 -24.16 12.24
N THR A 863 -4.17 -25.30 11.73
CA THR A 863 -4.99 -26.29 10.99
C THR A 863 -6.27 -26.69 11.72
N ALA A 864 -6.24 -26.78 13.05
CA ALA A 864 -7.44 -27.08 13.85
C ALA A 864 -8.47 -25.93 13.81
N ASP A 865 -8.02 -24.68 13.72
CA ASP A 865 -8.91 -23.51 13.59
C ASP A 865 -9.44 -23.40 12.17
N VAL A 866 -8.64 -23.79 11.14
CA VAL A 866 -9.09 -23.94 9.74
C VAL A 866 -10.21 -24.97 9.65
N HIS A 867 -10.10 -26.10 10.36
CA HIS A 867 -11.14 -27.12 10.41
C HIS A 867 -12.47 -26.55 10.89
N LYS A 868 -12.47 -25.82 12.02
CA LYS A 868 -13.66 -25.14 12.53
C LYS A 868 -14.22 -24.09 11.56
N LEU A 869 -13.33 -23.33 10.90
CA LEU A 869 -13.75 -22.36 9.89
C LEU A 869 -14.47 -23.03 8.73
N ILE A 870 -13.98 -24.17 8.24
CA ILE A 870 -14.62 -24.93 7.16
C ILE A 870 -16.03 -25.39 7.60
N GLU A 871 -16.21 -25.87 8.83
CA GLU A 871 -17.53 -26.23 9.37
C GLU A 871 -18.48 -25.04 9.35
N VAL A 872 -17.99 -23.85 9.72
CA VAL A 872 -18.76 -22.59 9.71
C VAL A 872 -19.15 -22.20 8.28
N LEU A 873 -18.22 -22.25 7.32
CA LEU A 873 -18.48 -21.95 5.90
C LEU A 873 -19.52 -22.90 5.32
N ASN A 874 -19.39 -24.21 5.61
CA ASN A 874 -20.37 -25.21 5.19
C ASN A 874 -21.76 -24.93 5.77
N ARG A 875 -21.86 -24.56 7.06
CA ARG A 875 -23.14 -24.17 7.71
C ARG A 875 -23.81 -22.99 7.01
N LEU A 876 -23.04 -22.01 6.52
CA LEU A 876 -23.59 -20.90 5.73
C LEU A 876 -24.15 -21.36 4.40
N VAL A 877 -23.42 -22.24 3.69
CA VAL A 877 -23.86 -22.81 2.40
C VAL A 877 -25.07 -23.70 2.57
N ASP A 878 -25.13 -24.53 3.62
CA ASP A 878 -26.27 -25.41 3.95
C ASP A 878 -27.56 -24.62 4.23
N GLN A 879 -27.43 -23.34 4.58
CA GLN A 879 -28.57 -22.40 4.65
C GLN A 879 -28.90 -21.77 3.28
N ASN A 880 -28.43 -22.35 2.20
CA ASN A 880 -28.66 -21.93 0.81
C ASN A 880 -28.03 -20.60 0.41
N ASN A 881 -27.02 -20.11 1.17
CA ASN A 881 -26.24 -18.94 0.80
C ASN A 881 -25.13 -19.30 -0.19
N THR A 882 -24.63 -18.31 -0.91
CA THR A 882 -23.47 -18.45 -1.79
C THR A 882 -22.23 -17.92 -1.07
N VAL A 883 -21.19 -18.72 -1.02
CA VAL A 883 -19.91 -18.37 -0.37
C VAL A 883 -18.80 -18.40 -1.41
N VAL A 884 -18.17 -17.25 -1.65
CA VAL A 884 -17.01 -17.08 -2.54
C VAL A 884 -15.79 -16.75 -1.68
N VAL A 885 -14.75 -17.56 -1.78
CA VAL A 885 -13.53 -17.41 -0.96
C VAL A 885 -12.32 -17.28 -1.87
N ILE A 886 -11.53 -16.23 -1.67
CA ILE A 886 -10.18 -16.16 -2.25
C ILE A 886 -9.26 -16.91 -1.29
N GLU A 887 -8.57 -17.96 -1.75
CA GLU A 887 -7.77 -18.80 -0.87
C GLU A 887 -6.55 -19.44 -1.54
N HIS A 888 -5.56 -19.70 -0.69
CA HIS A 888 -4.34 -20.44 -1.01
C HIS A 888 -4.19 -21.72 -0.18
N ASN A 889 -4.91 -21.82 0.93
CA ASN A 889 -4.89 -22.98 1.81
C ASN A 889 -5.54 -24.18 1.14
N LEU A 890 -4.75 -25.24 0.93
CA LEU A 890 -5.19 -26.45 0.22
C LEU A 890 -6.29 -27.21 0.95
N ASP A 891 -6.38 -27.09 2.28
CA ASP A 891 -7.43 -27.75 3.06
C ASP A 891 -8.81 -27.15 2.78
N VAL A 892 -8.90 -25.82 2.61
CA VAL A 892 -10.14 -25.16 2.18
C VAL A 892 -10.44 -25.47 0.73
N ILE A 893 -9.42 -25.43 -0.14
CA ILE A 893 -9.57 -25.65 -1.58
C ILE A 893 -10.08 -27.07 -1.85
N LYS A 894 -9.53 -28.10 -1.16
CA LYS A 894 -9.93 -29.50 -1.39
C LYS A 894 -11.37 -29.82 -0.99
N VAL A 895 -11.96 -29.04 -0.04
CA VAL A 895 -13.32 -29.25 0.44
C VAL A 895 -14.36 -28.39 -0.27
N SER A 896 -13.94 -27.43 -1.12
CA SER A 896 -14.84 -26.54 -1.86
C SER A 896 -15.67 -27.31 -2.90
N ASP A 897 -16.87 -26.80 -3.22
CA ASP A 897 -17.75 -27.40 -4.22
C ASP A 897 -17.29 -27.07 -5.65
N TYR A 898 -16.74 -25.84 -5.83
CA TYR A 898 -16.32 -25.34 -7.13
C TYR A 898 -15.05 -24.48 -6.99
N ILE A 899 -14.17 -24.57 -7.96
CA ILE A 899 -12.91 -23.80 -8.01
C ILE A 899 -12.89 -22.98 -9.29
N ILE A 900 -12.38 -21.75 -9.17
CA ILE A 900 -12.02 -20.86 -10.27
C ILE A 900 -10.52 -20.60 -10.13
N ASP A 901 -9.72 -21.16 -11.03
CA ASP A 901 -8.25 -21.05 -10.97
C ASP A 901 -7.76 -20.02 -12.00
N LEU A 902 -7.06 -18.98 -11.50
CA LEU A 902 -6.52 -17.87 -12.30
C LEU A 902 -5.00 -17.96 -12.42
N GLY A 903 -4.48 -17.65 -13.60
CA GLY A 903 -3.04 -17.71 -13.82
C GLY A 903 -2.64 -17.46 -15.27
N PRO A 904 -1.63 -18.25 -15.78
CA PRO A 904 -0.81 -19.20 -15.03
C PRO A 904 0.19 -18.54 -14.07
N GLU A 905 0.64 -17.32 -14.38
CA GLU A 905 1.62 -16.54 -13.62
C GLU A 905 0.97 -15.33 -12.93
N GLY A 906 1.79 -14.53 -12.20
CA GLY A 906 1.39 -13.23 -11.65
C GLY A 906 1.64 -12.07 -12.62
N GLY A 907 1.01 -10.91 -12.35
CA GLY A 907 1.17 -9.69 -13.13
C GLY A 907 0.79 -9.83 -14.60
N ASP A 908 1.65 -9.38 -15.52
CA ASP A 908 1.37 -9.41 -16.97
C ASP A 908 1.19 -10.82 -17.53
N GLY A 909 1.83 -11.84 -16.93
CA GLY A 909 1.71 -13.25 -17.30
C GLY A 909 0.46 -13.93 -16.73
N GLY A 910 -0.29 -13.22 -15.87
CA GLY A 910 -1.52 -13.70 -15.25
C GLY A 910 -2.78 -13.18 -15.93
N GLY A 911 -3.86 -13.22 -15.18
CA GLY A 911 -5.14 -12.65 -15.60
C GLY A 911 -5.97 -13.50 -16.54
N ASN A 912 -5.55 -14.73 -16.81
CA ASN A 912 -6.31 -15.70 -17.59
C ASN A 912 -7.08 -16.66 -16.66
N LEU A 913 -8.19 -17.18 -17.17
CA LEU A 913 -8.89 -18.29 -16.54
C LEU A 913 -8.20 -19.60 -16.96
N VAL A 914 -7.51 -20.25 -16.01
CA VAL A 914 -6.75 -21.48 -16.28
C VAL A 914 -7.69 -22.69 -16.31
N ALA A 915 -8.55 -22.78 -15.27
CA ALA A 915 -9.49 -23.89 -15.17
C ALA A 915 -10.67 -23.53 -14.24
N THR A 916 -11.81 -24.20 -14.44
CA THR A 916 -12.96 -24.13 -13.54
C THR A 916 -13.55 -25.52 -13.37
N GLY A 917 -14.10 -25.84 -12.22
CA GLY A 917 -14.74 -27.13 -11.95
C GLY A 917 -14.58 -27.56 -10.50
N THR A 918 -14.80 -28.84 -10.26
CA THR A 918 -14.56 -29.44 -8.93
C THR A 918 -13.06 -29.54 -8.64
N PRO A 919 -12.63 -29.68 -7.39
CA PRO A 919 -11.23 -29.96 -7.06
C PRO A 919 -10.63 -31.13 -7.85
N GLU A 920 -11.43 -32.20 -8.09
CA GLU A 920 -11.03 -33.34 -8.86
C GLU A 920 -10.80 -33.03 -10.35
N ASP A 921 -11.55 -32.09 -10.92
CA ASP A 921 -11.37 -31.64 -12.29
C ASP A 921 -10.12 -30.75 -12.42
N ILE A 922 -9.93 -29.83 -11.48
CA ILE A 922 -8.74 -28.97 -11.45
C ILE A 922 -7.46 -29.80 -11.30
N ALA A 923 -7.48 -30.87 -10.50
CA ALA A 923 -6.32 -31.74 -10.30
C ALA A 923 -5.88 -32.50 -11.59
N LYS A 924 -6.73 -32.52 -12.64
CA LYS A 924 -6.42 -33.12 -13.94
C LYS A 924 -5.75 -32.12 -14.90
N VAL A 925 -5.87 -30.82 -14.65
CA VAL A 925 -5.35 -29.76 -15.52
C VAL A 925 -3.86 -29.54 -15.24
N LYS A 926 -3.02 -29.83 -16.23
CA LYS A 926 -1.54 -29.74 -16.08
C LYS A 926 -1.04 -28.30 -15.90
N GLU A 927 -1.71 -27.35 -16.51
CA GLU A 927 -1.37 -25.93 -16.48
C GLU A 927 -1.73 -25.27 -15.15
N SER A 928 -2.59 -25.90 -14.35
CA SER A 928 -2.99 -25.43 -13.02
C SER A 928 -1.94 -25.81 -11.97
N TYR A 929 -1.24 -24.83 -11.43
CA TYR A 929 -0.36 -25.05 -10.28
C TYR A 929 -1.15 -25.53 -9.05
N THR A 930 -2.30 -24.93 -8.78
CA THR A 930 -3.21 -25.37 -7.72
C THR A 930 -3.59 -26.85 -7.90
N GLY A 931 -3.91 -27.25 -9.13
CA GLY A 931 -4.26 -28.64 -9.47
C GLY A 931 -3.12 -29.63 -9.21
N GLN A 932 -1.88 -29.24 -9.49
CA GLN A 932 -0.71 -30.07 -9.25
C GLN A 932 -0.52 -30.41 -7.75
N TYR A 933 -0.73 -29.42 -6.86
CA TYR A 933 -0.66 -29.64 -5.40
C TYR A 933 -1.88 -30.39 -4.87
N LEU A 934 -3.09 -30.08 -5.33
CA LEU A 934 -4.32 -30.78 -4.97
C LEU A 934 -4.27 -32.28 -5.27
N LYS A 935 -3.64 -32.67 -6.36
CA LYS A 935 -3.51 -34.07 -6.77
C LYS A 935 -2.90 -34.97 -5.71
N LYS A 936 -2.07 -34.42 -4.83
CA LYS A 936 -1.44 -35.14 -3.71
C LYS A 936 -2.43 -35.38 -2.57
N LEU A 937 -3.39 -34.47 -2.35
CA LEU A 937 -4.32 -34.47 -1.24
C LEU A 937 -5.67 -35.15 -1.56
N LEU A 938 -6.00 -35.30 -2.85
CA LEU A 938 -7.23 -35.97 -3.31
C LEU A 938 -7.04 -37.50 -3.52
N LYS A 939 -5.84 -37.99 -3.33
CA LYS A 939 -5.53 -39.43 -3.31
C LYS A 939 -5.84 -39.99 -1.91
#